data_da1aa22779622ce9555247ebd686e153
#
_entry.id   da1aa22779622ce9555247ebd686e153
#
_cell.length_a   1.000
_cell.length_b   1.000
_cell.length_c   1.000
_cell.angle_alpha   90.00
_cell.angle_beta   90.00
_cell.angle_gamma   90.00
#
_symmetry.space_group_name_H-M   'P 1'
#
loop_
_entity.id
_entity.type
_entity.pdbx_description
1 polymer ?
#
loop_
_entity_poly.entity_id
_entity_poly.type
_entity_poly.pdbx_seq_one_letter_code
_entity_poly.pdbx_strand_id
1 'polypeptide(L)'
;MAAYFFIAPTIILLSGQSFEQFILTLGLIALVVIFGLTAFIFIRLFMNWLQDKSARNRDFYKRQFKGKTGNSTASIAKSKNVFLEPLFVENKDNLTASIFGEKSDIAEAIEPEIICEDTAAVAHLYKPIALWHGRLILPSNEQRQPYGSVFFEVINAPKKYQSFIGKTAFLQWSTNRHIQFFVHAVSQDINFTKQTKKSQKSGNIHPDRLNGWRNIGPLETLAGTRLEDSVTVMLRRPVIVVNHSSSDRQELIIDREPVQIIGRLCALVSILQRKEPNNDKFIVRHFNKTSQQFDGIAEIIRIPQVQPDKNGIARSTNHLIEQSPLNADGWYIYGERDEDNIFVVQAIEPRRIAQLIPDETHFGLKKSLAYLSSENWQNTPAQKGQVKRVLLTPNDSTENGLISPWQEGDIGIVIHCFGGIGGKGGESAPLGIVTGHFAFGVAKVVRDRFTSEQRFDIEYKQVYAHNPDGIVAGSSKWQSYMGDLQRGWLGDRPVCDIICKLDCVCCDYDFDGIILSPLSELNQQLDMMMARYRTGDGTGASLVTPATSCVQDSSHAIYATIKKITAEVEANPEIQDWLKTNPAAAQTQRFQQLLALGESLEKVLIPLGVVRPDWRKNSRLAGIDSELKKSFFSGIANLIKAAISYRTMLPRRTQDEIAKVLLKQGAFLWIIRTNQVGGFDPNIEPIAPTGF
;
A
#
# COMPACT_ATOMS: atom_id res chain seq x y z
N MET A 1 14.87 -28.38 -30.99
CA MET A 1 13.43 -28.64 -30.98
C MET A 1 12.58 -27.40 -31.34
N ALA A 2 12.86 -26.21 -30.84
CA ALA A 2 12.09 -25.01 -31.22
C ALA A 2 12.11 -24.67 -32.72
N ALA A 3 13.21 -24.92 -33.44
CA ALA A 3 13.31 -24.70 -34.87
C ALA A 3 12.43 -25.64 -35.71
N TYR A 4 12.18 -26.85 -35.27
CA TYR A 4 11.36 -27.82 -36.00
C TYR A 4 9.85 -27.51 -35.94
N PHE A 5 9.38 -26.82 -34.90
CA PHE A 5 7.97 -26.44 -34.75
C PHE A 5 7.56 -25.22 -35.58
N PHE A 6 8.52 -24.39 -35.99
CA PHE A 6 8.24 -23.24 -36.86
C PHE A 6 8.38 -23.55 -38.36
N ILE A 7 9.21 -24.51 -38.71
CA ILE A 7 9.50 -24.81 -40.13
C ILE A 7 8.40 -25.64 -40.78
N ALA A 8 7.82 -26.61 -40.09
CA ALA A 8 6.81 -27.50 -40.68
C ALA A 8 5.48 -26.81 -41.04
N PRO A 9 4.85 -25.97 -40.21
CA PRO A 9 3.65 -25.23 -40.59
C PRO A 9 3.89 -24.18 -41.66
N THR A 10 5.09 -23.60 -41.71
CA THR A 10 5.47 -22.57 -42.67
C THR A 10 5.62 -23.16 -44.07
N ILE A 11 6.13 -24.38 -44.20
CA ILE A 11 6.27 -25.10 -45.47
C ILE A 11 4.90 -25.48 -46.03
N ILE A 12 3.90 -25.84 -45.23
CA ILE A 12 2.54 -26.17 -45.63
C ILE A 12 1.79 -24.92 -46.11
N LEU A 13 2.01 -23.77 -45.50
CA LEU A 13 1.38 -22.49 -45.88
C LEU A 13 1.94 -21.92 -47.20
N LEU A 14 3.15 -22.28 -47.55
CA LEU A 14 3.88 -21.72 -48.70
C LEU A 14 3.75 -22.52 -49.99
N SER A 15 3.17 -23.71 -49.95
CA SER A 15 3.07 -24.61 -51.11
C SER A 15 2.04 -24.19 -52.20
N GLY A 16 1.31 -23.09 -52.02
CA GLY A 16 0.33 -22.59 -52.98
C GLY A 16 0.51 -21.13 -53.42
N GLN A 17 1.61 -20.47 -53.04
CA GLN A 17 1.82 -19.05 -53.30
C GLN A 17 2.75 -18.80 -54.50
N SER A 18 2.56 -17.65 -55.19
CA SER A 18 3.52 -17.21 -56.22
C SER A 18 4.88 -16.89 -55.60
N PHE A 19 5.96 -16.99 -56.36
CA PHE A 19 7.32 -16.74 -55.89
C PHE A 19 7.49 -15.38 -55.20
N GLU A 20 6.78 -14.34 -55.68
CA GLU A 20 6.80 -13.02 -55.07
C GLU A 20 6.12 -12.99 -53.67
N GLN A 21 4.98 -13.68 -53.54
CA GLN A 21 4.31 -13.81 -52.25
C GLN A 21 5.12 -14.63 -51.26
N PHE A 22 5.89 -15.62 -51.73
CA PHE A 22 6.82 -16.41 -50.93
C PHE A 22 7.96 -15.54 -50.37
N ILE A 23 8.59 -14.70 -51.21
CA ILE A 23 9.64 -13.76 -50.79
C ILE A 23 9.10 -12.73 -49.78
N LEU A 24 7.91 -12.17 -50.03
CA LEU A 24 7.24 -11.23 -49.12
C LEU A 24 6.94 -11.85 -47.77
N THR A 25 6.44 -13.08 -47.73
CA THR A 25 6.12 -13.81 -46.52
C THR A 25 7.39 -14.16 -45.72
N LEU A 26 8.45 -14.60 -46.38
CA LEU A 26 9.77 -14.82 -45.78
C LEU A 26 10.36 -13.53 -45.21
N GLY A 27 10.24 -12.42 -45.94
CA GLY A 27 10.65 -11.10 -45.45
C GLY A 27 9.87 -10.67 -44.21
N LEU A 28 8.57 -10.87 -44.19
CA LEU A 28 7.72 -10.55 -43.04
C LEU A 28 8.06 -11.42 -41.80
N ILE A 29 8.29 -12.73 -42.00
CA ILE A 29 8.72 -13.65 -40.95
C ILE A 29 10.09 -13.25 -40.40
N ALA A 30 11.05 -12.93 -41.29
CA ALA A 30 12.36 -12.43 -40.86
C ALA A 30 12.27 -11.14 -40.09
N LEU A 31 11.41 -10.22 -40.48
CA LEU A 31 11.15 -8.95 -39.79
C LEU A 31 10.53 -9.16 -38.43
N VAL A 32 9.58 -10.06 -38.27
CA VAL A 32 8.97 -10.43 -36.99
C VAL A 32 9.98 -11.11 -36.08
N VAL A 33 10.84 -11.97 -36.59
CA VAL A 33 11.91 -12.64 -35.82
C VAL A 33 12.97 -11.62 -35.39
N ILE A 34 13.39 -10.72 -36.25
CA ILE A 34 14.35 -9.65 -35.91
C ILE A 34 13.73 -8.71 -34.88
N PHE A 35 12.47 -8.31 -35.03
CA PHE A 35 11.78 -7.45 -34.07
C PHE A 35 11.59 -8.15 -32.72
N GLY A 36 11.27 -9.46 -32.72
CA GLY A 36 11.17 -10.27 -31.51
C GLY A 36 12.52 -10.44 -30.80
N LEU A 37 13.60 -10.66 -31.56
CA LEU A 37 14.95 -10.76 -31.02
C LEU A 37 15.48 -9.41 -30.47
N THR A 38 15.24 -8.32 -31.18
CA THR A 38 15.60 -6.97 -30.71
C THR A 38 14.81 -6.57 -29.46
N ALA A 39 13.51 -6.84 -29.41
CA ALA A 39 12.68 -6.64 -28.22
C ALA A 39 13.18 -7.50 -27.05
N PHE A 40 13.52 -8.76 -27.29
CA PHE A 40 14.05 -9.68 -26.27
C PHE A 40 15.43 -9.21 -25.75
N ILE A 41 16.32 -8.77 -26.64
CA ILE A 41 17.63 -8.23 -26.26
C ILE A 41 17.44 -6.93 -25.47
N PHE A 42 16.55 -6.05 -25.90
CA PHE A 42 16.26 -4.79 -25.21
C PHE A 42 15.66 -5.05 -23.80
N ILE A 43 14.68 -5.96 -23.69
CA ILE A 43 14.12 -6.37 -22.40
C ILE A 43 15.20 -6.99 -21.51
N ARG A 44 16.08 -7.82 -22.05
CA ARG A 44 17.18 -8.43 -21.31
C ARG A 44 18.22 -7.42 -20.83
N LEU A 45 18.60 -6.46 -21.69
CA LEU A 45 19.50 -5.37 -21.34
C LEU A 45 18.88 -4.43 -20.30
N PHE A 46 17.61 -4.11 -20.45
CA PHE A 46 16.84 -3.32 -19.49
C PHE A 46 16.74 -4.02 -18.13
N MET A 47 16.47 -5.33 -18.13
CA MET A 47 16.42 -6.13 -16.90
C MET A 47 17.79 -6.25 -16.23
N ASN A 48 18.86 -6.45 -17.00
CA ASN A 48 20.22 -6.45 -16.48
C ASN A 48 20.63 -5.07 -15.91
N TRP A 49 20.24 -3.99 -16.56
CA TRP A 49 20.47 -2.64 -16.08
C TRP A 49 19.73 -2.34 -14.78
N LEU A 50 18.44 -2.74 -14.67
CA LEU A 50 17.66 -2.65 -13.42
C LEU A 50 18.34 -3.44 -12.29
N GLN A 51 18.86 -4.63 -12.60
CA GLN A 51 19.57 -5.47 -11.65
C GLN A 51 20.91 -4.87 -11.21
N ASP A 52 21.68 -4.27 -12.14
CA ASP A 52 22.94 -3.62 -11.83
C ASP A 52 22.76 -2.34 -11.01
N LYS A 53 21.68 -1.59 -11.23
CA LYS A 53 21.34 -0.42 -10.42
C LYS A 53 20.97 -0.85 -8.99
N SER A 54 20.20 -1.92 -8.85
CA SER A 54 19.85 -2.50 -7.56
C SER A 54 21.09 -3.08 -6.83
N ALA A 55 22.03 -3.68 -7.57
CA ALA A 55 23.28 -4.19 -7.02
C ALA A 55 24.21 -3.08 -6.49
N ARG A 56 24.27 -1.92 -7.16
CA ARG A 56 25.05 -0.75 -6.70
C ARG A 56 24.49 -0.16 -5.41
N ASN A 57 23.17 -0.19 -5.23
CA ASN A 57 22.52 0.20 -3.97
C ASN A 57 22.93 -0.73 -2.81
N ARG A 58 23.08 -2.02 -3.07
CA ARG A 58 23.45 -3.05 -2.10
C ARG A 58 24.84 -2.90 -1.52
N ASP A 59 25.84 -2.54 -2.34
CA ASP A 59 27.24 -2.43 -1.88
C ASP A 59 27.44 -1.27 -0.91
N PHE A 60 26.57 -0.27 -0.98
CA PHE A 60 26.52 0.82 -0.01
C PHE A 60 26.05 0.32 1.36
N TYR A 61 24.95 -0.43 1.44
CA TYR A 61 24.46 -0.97 2.70
C TYR A 61 25.43 -1.97 3.33
N LYS A 62 26.07 -2.82 2.53
CA LYS A 62 27.11 -3.72 3.04
C LYS A 62 28.31 -3.02 3.69
N ARG A 63 28.70 -1.84 3.21
CA ARG A 63 29.80 -1.06 3.79
C ARG A 63 29.40 -0.41 5.11
N GLN A 64 28.16 0.04 5.26
CA GLN A 64 27.67 0.60 6.53
C GLN A 64 27.57 -0.46 7.64
N PHE A 65 27.19 -1.70 7.32
CA PHE A 65 27.01 -2.77 8.29
C PHE A 65 28.28 -3.55 8.63
N LYS A 66 29.27 -3.62 7.71
CA LYS A 66 30.54 -4.31 7.98
C LYS A 66 31.42 -3.65 9.03
N GLY A 67 31.13 -2.42 9.42
CA GLY A 67 31.90 -1.69 10.46
C GLY A 67 31.49 -2.02 11.91
N LYS A 68 30.46 -2.84 12.13
CA LYS A 68 29.91 -3.07 13.50
C LYS A 68 29.89 -4.52 13.98
N THR A 69 30.48 -5.47 13.27
CA THR A 69 30.60 -6.87 13.77
C THR A 69 31.94 -7.10 14.45
N GLY A 70 32.06 -6.64 15.67
CA GLY A 70 33.06 -7.05 16.62
C GLY A 70 32.36 -7.56 17.87
N ASN A 71 32.49 -8.88 18.10
CA ASN A 71 32.18 -9.66 19.28
C ASN A 71 31.40 -9.00 20.45
N SER A 72 30.18 -9.45 20.68
CA SER A 72 29.73 -9.67 22.06
C SER A 72 28.59 -10.70 22.11
N THR A 73 28.87 -11.79 22.79
CA THR A 73 27.91 -12.75 23.34
C THR A 73 27.11 -12.10 24.48
N ALA A 74 25.82 -12.42 24.49
CA ALA A 74 24.91 -12.39 25.62
C ALA A 74 24.65 -11.03 26.31
N SER A 75 23.46 -10.48 26.07
CA SER A 75 22.47 -10.17 27.11
C SER A 75 21.23 -9.58 26.45
N ILE A 76 20.05 -9.99 26.92
CA ILE A 76 18.79 -9.33 26.66
C ILE A 76 18.93 -7.90 27.24
N ALA A 77 19.27 -6.94 26.39
CA ALA A 77 19.42 -5.55 26.78
C ALA A 77 18.57 -4.68 25.86
N LYS A 78 17.73 -3.89 26.49
CA LYS A 78 16.99 -2.73 26.04
C LYS A 78 17.59 -2.11 24.77
N SER A 79 16.81 -2.04 23.69
CA SER A 79 17.22 -1.33 22.48
C SER A 79 17.39 0.15 22.79
N LYS A 80 18.63 0.60 22.90
CA LYS A 80 18.95 2.02 22.85
C LYS A 80 18.83 2.50 21.41
N ASN A 81 17.91 3.41 21.15
CA ASN A 81 17.93 4.24 19.96
C ASN A 81 19.18 5.13 20.01
N VAL A 82 20.19 4.78 19.24
CA VAL A 82 21.38 5.64 19.09
C VAL A 82 21.08 6.63 17.97
N PHE A 83 20.73 7.84 18.34
CA PHE A 83 20.73 8.99 17.44
C PHE A 83 22.17 9.51 17.30
N LEU A 84 22.68 9.59 16.08
CA LEU A 84 23.95 10.21 15.74
C LEU A 84 23.71 11.68 15.42
N GLU A 85 24.53 12.56 15.98
CA GLU A 85 24.51 13.99 15.73
C GLU A 85 24.89 14.33 14.28
N PRO A 86 24.33 15.39 13.69
CA PRO A 86 24.59 15.79 12.31
C PRO A 86 25.85 16.65 12.18
N LEU A 87 26.67 16.34 11.18
CA LEU A 87 27.71 17.24 10.66
C LEU A 87 27.09 18.19 9.63
N PHE A 88 27.15 19.48 9.88
CA PHE A 88 26.65 20.54 9.00
C PHE A 88 27.65 20.98 7.96
N VAL A 89 27.17 21.20 6.73
CA VAL A 89 27.82 22.04 5.71
C VAL A 89 26.84 23.16 5.35
N GLU A 90 27.25 24.39 5.67
CA GLU A 90 26.54 25.61 5.24
C GLU A 90 26.64 25.80 3.72
N ASN A 91 25.52 25.97 3.04
CA ASN A 91 25.47 26.66 1.77
C ASN A 91 24.28 27.62 1.76
N LYS A 92 24.60 28.90 1.69
CA LYS A 92 23.65 29.99 1.52
C LYS A 92 23.39 30.16 0.03
N ASP A 93 22.18 29.88 -0.44
CA ASP A 93 21.70 30.48 -1.69
C ASP A 93 20.20 30.79 -1.58
N ASN A 94 19.90 32.05 -1.85
CA ASN A 94 18.60 32.69 -1.78
C ASN A 94 17.69 32.21 -2.92
N LEU A 95 16.86 31.20 -2.67
CA LEU A 95 15.78 30.80 -3.60
C LEU A 95 14.44 30.53 -2.91
N THR A 96 14.28 30.99 -1.68
CA THR A 96 13.14 30.62 -0.81
C THR A 96 11.92 31.54 -0.92
N ALA A 97 12.00 32.65 -1.64
CA ALA A 97 10.93 33.67 -1.60
C ALA A 97 9.78 33.48 -2.61
N SER A 98 9.91 32.60 -3.59
CA SER A 98 8.91 32.51 -4.67
C SER A 98 7.93 31.35 -4.60
N ILE A 99 8.11 30.40 -3.66
CA ILE A 99 7.26 29.19 -3.57
C ILE A 99 6.23 29.28 -2.45
N PHE A 100 6.52 30.01 -1.40
CA PHE A 100 5.53 30.40 -0.39
C PHE A 100 5.22 31.87 -0.64
N GLY A 101 4.01 32.17 -1.11
CA GLY A 101 3.58 33.51 -1.48
C GLY A 101 4.05 34.60 -0.51
N GLU A 102 4.18 35.82 -1.03
CA GLU A 102 4.67 37.00 -0.33
C GLU A 102 4.23 37.03 1.14
N LYS A 103 5.20 37.35 2.04
CA LYS A 103 4.92 37.61 3.44
C LYS A 103 3.70 38.49 3.56
N SER A 104 2.59 37.95 4.02
CA SER A 104 1.56 38.76 4.64
C SER A 104 2.19 39.27 5.95
N ASP A 105 2.32 40.57 6.07
CA ASP A 105 2.69 41.27 7.31
C ASP A 105 1.60 41.06 8.35
N ILE A 106 1.56 39.88 8.96
CA ILE A 106 0.89 39.58 10.20
C ILE A 106 1.97 38.96 11.11
N ALA A 107 2.95 39.77 11.44
CA ALA A 107 3.69 39.58 12.65
C ALA A 107 2.86 40.21 13.79
N GLU A 108 1.70 39.64 14.10
CA GLU A 108 1.14 39.78 15.43
C GLU A 108 2.16 39.19 16.39
N ALA A 109 2.64 40.01 17.32
CA ALA A 109 3.53 39.57 18.38
C ALA A 109 2.82 38.41 19.10
N ILE A 110 3.30 37.19 18.86
CA ILE A 110 2.86 36.00 19.58
C ILE A 110 3.20 36.28 21.03
N GLU A 111 2.16 36.51 21.87
CA GLU A 111 2.36 36.58 23.31
C GLU A 111 3.17 35.36 23.75
N PRO A 112 4.07 35.49 24.75
CA PRO A 112 4.89 34.38 25.21
C PRO A 112 3.98 33.23 25.63
N GLU A 113 3.93 32.22 24.81
CA GLU A 113 3.05 31.06 24.98
C GLU A 113 3.41 30.34 26.25
N ILE A 114 2.45 30.07 27.11
CA ILE A 114 2.64 29.23 28.29
C ILE A 114 2.77 27.79 27.77
N ILE A 115 4.03 27.34 27.63
CA ILE A 115 4.34 25.96 27.25
C ILE A 115 4.12 25.10 28.50
N CYS A 116 3.29 24.07 28.39
CA CYS A 116 3.05 23.14 29.47
C CYS A 116 4.23 22.16 29.57
N GLU A 117 5.02 22.28 30.63
CA GLU A 117 6.09 21.31 30.93
C GLU A 117 5.57 20.14 31.78
N ASP A 118 4.35 20.22 32.32
CA ASP A 118 3.71 19.13 33.05
C ASP A 118 3.16 18.08 32.06
N THR A 119 3.90 17.01 31.94
CA THR A 119 3.56 15.89 31.05
C THR A 119 2.32 15.11 31.50
N ALA A 120 1.94 15.18 32.78
CA ALA A 120 0.70 14.57 33.27
C ALA A 120 -0.53 15.37 32.77
N ALA A 121 -0.42 16.70 32.69
CA ALA A 121 -1.47 17.56 32.18
C ALA A 121 -1.78 17.33 30.69
N VAL A 122 -0.80 16.91 29.91
CA VAL A 122 -0.97 16.66 28.45
C VAL A 122 -1.25 15.19 28.11
N ALA A 123 -1.08 14.26 29.05
CA ALA A 123 -1.22 12.83 28.77
C ALA A 123 -2.61 12.43 28.22
N HIS A 124 -3.67 13.13 28.64
CA HIS A 124 -5.04 12.89 28.19
C HIS A 124 -5.30 13.32 26.73
N LEU A 125 -4.43 14.17 26.14
CA LEU A 125 -4.52 14.66 24.77
C LEU A 125 -4.05 13.58 23.78
N TYR A 126 -3.26 12.62 24.24
CA TYR A 126 -2.79 11.49 23.48
C TYR A 126 -3.72 10.29 23.63
N LYS A 127 -3.95 9.58 22.53
CA LYS A 127 -4.82 8.40 22.51
C LYS A 127 -4.08 7.20 21.93
N PRO A 128 -4.27 5.99 22.47
CA PRO A 128 -3.73 4.79 21.86
C PRO A 128 -4.17 4.67 20.39
N ILE A 129 -3.27 4.24 19.51
CA ILE A 129 -3.55 4.16 18.08
C ILE A 129 -4.69 3.17 17.79
N ALA A 130 -4.70 2.05 18.49
CA ALA A 130 -5.75 1.05 18.37
C ALA A 130 -6.09 0.42 19.72
N LEU A 131 -7.23 -0.24 19.82
CA LEU A 131 -7.66 -0.94 21.05
C LEU A 131 -6.73 -2.11 21.38
N TRP A 132 -6.44 -2.97 20.40
CA TRP A 132 -5.43 -4.00 20.50
C TRP A 132 -4.28 -3.65 19.57
N HIS A 133 -3.12 -3.30 20.12
CA HIS A 133 -1.91 -3.18 19.35
C HIS A 133 -0.68 -3.62 20.14
N GLY A 134 0.33 -4.03 19.40
CA GLY A 134 1.55 -4.55 19.97
C GLY A 134 2.55 -4.97 18.90
N ARG A 135 3.60 -5.68 19.32
CA ARG A 135 4.66 -6.17 18.45
C ARG A 135 4.50 -7.67 18.19
N LEU A 136 4.66 -8.07 16.94
CA LEU A 136 4.78 -9.47 16.58
C LEU A 136 6.22 -9.93 16.81
N ILE A 137 6.39 -11.04 17.50
CA ILE A 137 7.70 -11.63 17.79
C ILE A 137 7.68 -13.06 17.25
N LEU A 138 8.63 -13.36 16.36
CA LEU A 138 8.81 -14.71 15.84
C LEU A 138 9.34 -15.63 16.94
N PRO A 139 8.63 -16.73 17.30
CA PRO A 139 9.13 -17.69 18.27
C PRO A 139 10.37 -18.41 17.73
N SER A 140 11.20 -18.97 18.62
CA SER A 140 12.24 -19.92 18.22
C SER A 140 11.62 -21.24 17.73
N ASN A 141 12.42 -22.08 17.04
CA ASN A 141 11.93 -23.39 16.59
C ASN A 141 11.41 -24.26 17.73
N GLU A 142 12.04 -24.17 18.91
CA GLU A 142 11.70 -24.95 20.10
C GLU A 142 10.41 -24.42 20.77
N GLN A 143 10.15 -23.13 20.65
CA GLN A 143 8.97 -22.48 21.20
C GLN A 143 7.77 -22.52 20.26
N ARG A 144 8.01 -22.90 19.00
CA ARG A 144 7.01 -22.93 17.96
C ARG A 144 5.90 -23.92 18.29
N GLN A 145 4.67 -23.45 18.12
CA GLN A 145 3.50 -24.32 18.22
C GLN A 145 3.07 -24.83 16.85
N PRO A 146 2.44 -25.98 16.77
CA PRO A 146 1.73 -26.40 15.56
C PRO A 146 0.76 -25.29 15.13
N TYR A 147 0.60 -25.07 13.82
CA TYR A 147 -0.37 -24.14 13.22
C TYR A 147 -0.02 -22.66 13.16
N GLY A 148 1.24 -22.28 13.12
CA GLY A 148 1.65 -20.94 12.71
C GLY A 148 1.28 -19.85 13.72
N SER A 149 1.57 -20.05 14.99
CA SER A 149 1.41 -19.05 16.04
C SER A 149 2.66 -18.20 16.20
N VAL A 150 2.46 -16.95 16.64
CA VAL A 150 3.54 -16.02 16.97
C VAL A 150 3.33 -15.46 18.37
N PHE A 151 4.38 -14.89 18.95
CA PHE A 151 4.22 -14.09 20.16
C PHE A 151 3.72 -12.69 19.80
N PHE A 152 2.90 -12.14 20.68
CA PHE A 152 2.38 -10.80 20.60
C PHE A 152 2.64 -10.07 21.92
N GLU A 153 3.56 -9.12 21.92
CA GLU A 153 3.79 -8.24 23.05
C GLU A 153 2.73 -7.16 23.05
N VAL A 154 1.87 -7.18 24.08
CA VAL A 154 0.71 -6.29 24.15
C VAL A 154 1.15 -4.90 24.62
N ILE A 155 1.02 -3.89 23.75
CA ILE A 155 1.30 -2.48 24.09
C ILE A 155 0.03 -1.80 24.57
N ASN A 156 -1.12 -2.10 23.97
CA ASN A 156 -2.42 -1.63 24.43
C ASN A 156 -3.50 -2.69 24.28
N ALA A 157 -4.47 -2.65 25.19
CA ALA A 157 -5.63 -3.57 25.20
C ALA A 157 -6.90 -2.83 25.64
N PRO A 158 -8.11 -3.35 25.28
CA PRO A 158 -9.38 -2.82 25.77
C PRO A 158 -9.44 -2.81 27.30
N LYS A 159 -10.27 -1.94 27.89
CA LYS A 159 -10.43 -1.79 29.37
C LYS A 159 -10.53 -3.11 30.12
N LYS A 160 -11.29 -4.08 29.56
CA LYS A 160 -11.46 -5.42 30.15
C LYS A 160 -10.16 -6.23 30.25
N TYR A 161 -9.17 -5.92 29.41
CA TYR A 161 -7.94 -6.70 29.24
C TYR A 161 -6.66 -5.87 29.52
N GLN A 162 -6.77 -4.81 30.30
CA GLN A 162 -5.62 -3.96 30.62
C GLN A 162 -4.48 -4.70 31.34
N SER A 163 -4.81 -5.78 32.07
CA SER A 163 -3.82 -6.67 32.71
C SER A 163 -2.88 -7.37 31.72
N PHE A 164 -3.17 -7.33 30.43
CA PHE A 164 -2.32 -7.87 29.37
C PHE A 164 -1.22 -6.89 28.94
N ILE A 165 -1.37 -5.59 29.21
CA ILE A 165 -0.41 -4.57 28.79
C ILE A 165 0.96 -4.87 29.41
N GLY A 166 2.01 -4.85 28.58
CA GLY A 166 3.38 -5.20 28.95
C GLY A 166 3.66 -6.71 29.01
N LYS A 167 2.67 -7.56 28.78
CA LYS A 167 2.84 -9.01 28.74
C LYS A 167 2.91 -9.52 27.30
N THR A 168 3.47 -10.72 27.15
CA THR A 168 3.52 -11.44 25.87
C THR A 168 2.48 -12.53 25.88
N ALA A 169 1.58 -12.50 24.88
CA ALA A 169 0.57 -13.51 24.64
C ALA A 169 0.91 -14.33 23.38
N PHE A 170 0.29 -15.51 23.25
CA PHE A 170 0.30 -16.25 22.00
C PHE A 170 -0.79 -15.71 21.08
N LEU A 171 -0.43 -15.38 19.84
CA LEU A 171 -1.37 -14.98 18.79
C LEU A 171 -1.52 -16.11 17.80
N GLN A 172 -2.76 -16.56 17.58
CA GLN A 172 -3.04 -17.68 16.68
C GLN A 172 -4.33 -17.48 15.91
N TRP A 173 -4.47 -18.25 14.83
CA TRP A 173 -5.65 -18.22 13.99
C TRP A 173 -6.83 -18.97 14.63
N SER A 174 -8.04 -18.46 14.36
CA SER A 174 -9.27 -19.17 14.69
C SER A 174 -9.33 -20.54 14.03
N THR A 175 -9.93 -21.52 14.73
CA THR A 175 -10.18 -22.88 14.21
C THR A 175 -11.32 -22.94 13.19
N ASN A 176 -11.94 -21.80 12.85
CA ASN A 176 -12.97 -21.73 11.82
C ASN A 176 -12.46 -22.33 10.50
N ARG A 177 -13.27 -23.17 9.85
CA ARG A 177 -12.91 -23.89 8.63
C ARG A 177 -12.41 -22.99 7.51
N HIS A 178 -13.03 -21.83 7.31
CA HIS A 178 -12.62 -20.88 6.27
C HIS A 178 -11.24 -20.27 6.57
N ILE A 179 -10.99 -19.93 7.84
CA ILE A 179 -9.71 -19.38 8.27
C ILE A 179 -8.60 -20.44 8.14
N GLN A 180 -8.86 -21.66 8.60
CA GLN A 180 -7.90 -22.76 8.47
C GLN A 180 -7.59 -23.08 7.00
N PHE A 181 -8.61 -23.00 6.12
CA PHE A 181 -8.41 -23.16 4.69
C PHE A 181 -7.49 -22.08 4.12
N PHE A 182 -7.70 -20.81 4.47
CA PHE A 182 -6.80 -19.72 4.12
C PHE A 182 -5.37 -19.98 4.60
N VAL A 183 -5.21 -20.30 5.90
CA VAL A 183 -3.89 -20.56 6.51
C VAL A 183 -3.17 -21.69 5.77
N HIS A 184 -3.85 -22.82 5.52
CA HIS A 184 -3.27 -23.95 4.78
C HIS A 184 -2.92 -23.58 3.32
N ALA A 185 -3.73 -22.76 2.66
CA ALA A 185 -3.50 -22.37 1.27
C ALA A 185 -2.22 -21.55 1.08
N VAL A 186 -1.80 -20.78 2.12
CA VAL A 186 -0.61 -19.92 2.06
C VAL A 186 0.58 -20.46 2.86
N SER A 187 0.36 -21.48 3.71
CA SER A 187 1.46 -22.13 4.46
C SER A 187 2.28 -23.02 3.55
N GLN A 188 3.59 -22.92 3.65
CA GLN A 188 4.52 -23.73 2.85
C GLN A 188 5.91 -23.78 3.48
N ASP A 189 6.72 -24.73 3.02
CA ASP A 189 8.14 -24.78 3.37
C ASP A 189 8.87 -23.63 2.69
N ILE A 190 9.72 -22.94 3.44
CA ILE A 190 10.52 -21.83 2.91
C ILE A 190 11.91 -22.37 2.53
N ASN A 191 12.13 -22.46 1.23
CA ASN A 191 13.42 -22.77 0.65
C ASN A 191 13.66 -21.82 -0.53
N PHE A 192 14.46 -20.81 -0.30
CA PHE A 192 14.73 -19.82 -1.32
C PHE A 192 15.46 -20.42 -2.51
N THR A 193 14.83 -20.34 -3.68
CA THR A 193 15.46 -20.65 -4.96
C THR A 193 16.60 -19.67 -5.24
N LYS A 194 17.45 -20.01 -6.22
CA LYS A 194 18.48 -19.08 -6.71
C LYS A 194 17.88 -17.74 -7.16
N GLN A 195 16.70 -17.78 -7.76
CA GLN A 195 15.99 -16.57 -8.23
C GLN A 195 15.50 -15.72 -7.06
N THR A 196 14.89 -16.31 -6.05
CA THR A 196 14.46 -15.61 -4.84
C THR A 196 15.67 -15.01 -4.10
N LYS A 197 16.77 -15.78 -3.95
CA LYS A 197 18.02 -15.27 -3.36
C LYS A 197 18.61 -14.11 -4.16
N LYS A 198 18.53 -14.13 -5.49
CA LYS A 198 18.94 -13.02 -6.34
C LYS A 198 18.07 -11.79 -6.10
N SER A 199 16.76 -11.96 -6.00
CA SER A 199 15.81 -10.89 -5.73
C SER A 199 16.02 -10.26 -4.34
N GLN A 200 16.26 -11.06 -3.32
CA GLN A 200 16.63 -10.61 -1.98
C GLN A 200 17.93 -9.78 -2.01
N LYS A 201 18.94 -10.26 -2.74
CA LYS A 201 20.19 -9.50 -2.94
C LYS A 201 20.00 -8.18 -3.67
N SER A 202 18.92 -8.03 -4.40
CA SER A 202 18.53 -6.80 -5.08
C SER A 202 17.78 -5.82 -4.18
N GLY A 203 17.60 -6.13 -2.88
CA GLY A 203 16.98 -5.26 -1.90
C GLY A 203 15.49 -5.46 -1.71
N ASN A 204 14.89 -6.53 -2.26
CA ASN A 204 13.51 -6.88 -1.99
C ASN A 204 13.37 -7.48 -0.59
N ILE A 205 12.22 -7.25 0.05
CA ILE A 205 11.93 -7.78 1.37
C ILE A 205 11.52 -9.25 1.27
N HIS A 206 12.22 -10.09 2.06
CA HIS A 206 11.92 -11.51 2.20
C HIS A 206 12.02 -11.94 3.65
N PRO A 207 11.27 -12.98 4.06
CA PRO A 207 11.35 -13.54 5.40
C PRO A 207 12.63 -14.40 5.59
N ASP A 208 13.81 -13.78 5.46
CA ASP A 208 15.10 -14.45 5.49
C ASP A 208 15.34 -15.22 6.80
N ARG A 209 14.83 -14.70 7.91
CA ARG A 209 14.88 -15.36 9.23
C ARG A 209 14.19 -16.73 9.25
N LEU A 210 13.30 -16.97 8.30
CA LEU A 210 12.53 -18.21 8.17
C LEU A 210 13.10 -19.15 7.11
N ASN A 211 14.20 -18.80 6.44
CA ASN A 211 14.77 -19.62 5.38
C ASN A 211 15.11 -21.03 5.90
N GLY A 212 14.59 -22.04 5.23
CA GLY A 212 14.74 -23.44 5.65
C GLY A 212 13.70 -23.95 6.65
N TRP A 213 12.81 -23.09 7.14
CA TRP A 213 11.70 -23.51 7.99
C TRP A 213 10.63 -24.23 7.17
N ARG A 214 9.90 -25.14 7.83
CA ARG A 214 8.85 -25.96 7.20
C ARG A 214 7.46 -25.55 7.66
N ASN A 215 6.51 -25.64 6.75
CA ASN A 215 5.10 -25.36 7.01
C ASN A 215 4.85 -24.03 7.72
N ILE A 216 5.38 -22.96 7.14
CA ILE A 216 5.31 -21.60 7.70
C ILE A 216 4.02 -20.94 7.28
N GLY A 217 3.28 -20.41 8.24
CA GLY A 217 2.00 -19.74 8.04
C GLY A 217 2.11 -18.21 7.88
N PRO A 218 0.98 -17.55 7.62
CA PRO A 218 0.95 -16.10 7.35
C PRO A 218 1.39 -15.23 8.54
N LEU A 219 1.10 -15.61 9.79
CA LEU A 219 1.55 -14.85 10.98
C LEU A 219 3.07 -14.94 11.14
N GLU A 220 3.64 -16.13 11.01
CA GLU A 220 5.07 -16.36 11.13
C GLU A 220 5.83 -15.60 10.03
N THR A 221 5.32 -15.60 8.79
CA THR A 221 5.92 -14.83 7.70
C THR A 221 5.85 -13.33 7.94
N LEU A 222 4.77 -12.83 8.55
CA LEU A 222 4.66 -11.42 8.92
C LEU A 222 5.66 -11.07 10.04
N ALA A 223 5.73 -11.86 11.10
CA ALA A 223 6.65 -11.66 12.23
C ALA A 223 8.12 -11.83 11.84
N GLY A 224 8.41 -12.70 10.86
CA GLY A 224 9.77 -13.01 10.41
C GLY A 224 10.34 -12.10 9.32
N THR A 225 9.59 -11.11 8.83
CA THR A 225 9.98 -10.33 7.64
C THR A 225 11.09 -9.32 7.90
N ARG A 226 11.19 -8.78 9.11
CA ARG A 226 12.24 -7.84 9.46
C ARG A 226 13.34 -8.53 10.25
N LEU A 227 14.59 -8.28 9.88
CA LEU A 227 15.74 -8.90 10.53
C LEU A 227 16.08 -8.25 11.88
N GLU A 228 15.93 -6.96 11.99
CA GLU A 228 16.46 -6.17 13.11
C GLU A 228 15.39 -5.71 14.08
N ASP A 229 14.16 -5.53 13.63
CA ASP A 229 13.06 -5.06 14.47
C ASP A 229 11.79 -5.93 14.34
N SER A 230 10.93 -5.84 15.32
CA SER A 230 9.65 -6.51 15.33
C SER A 230 8.60 -5.67 14.59
N VAL A 231 7.69 -6.31 13.89
CA VAL A 231 6.60 -5.63 13.19
C VAL A 231 5.54 -5.19 14.22
N THR A 232 5.28 -3.89 14.29
CA THR A 232 4.21 -3.33 15.12
C THR A 232 2.89 -3.39 14.36
N VAL A 233 1.87 -3.94 15.00
CA VAL A 233 0.56 -4.19 14.36
C VAL A 233 -0.58 -3.86 15.30
N MET A 234 -1.75 -3.61 14.70
CA MET A 234 -3.03 -3.67 15.39
C MET A 234 -3.76 -4.96 15.02
N LEU A 235 -4.51 -5.51 15.98
CA LEU A 235 -5.38 -6.65 15.73
C LEU A 235 -6.78 -6.15 15.34
N ARG A 236 -7.36 -6.81 14.32
CA ARG A 236 -8.74 -6.58 13.91
C ARG A 236 -9.70 -7.27 14.88
N ARG A 237 -10.91 -6.76 15.03
CA ARG A 237 -11.96 -7.42 15.79
C ARG A 237 -12.66 -8.49 14.93
N PRO A 238 -13.15 -9.55 15.54
CA PRO A 238 -13.07 -9.89 16.95
C PRO A 238 -11.68 -10.40 17.36
N VAL A 239 -11.29 -10.20 18.64
CA VAL A 239 -10.16 -10.87 19.27
C VAL A 239 -10.71 -11.67 20.42
N ILE A 240 -10.56 -12.98 20.38
CA ILE A 240 -11.00 -13.90 21.44
C ILE A 240 -9.82 -14.15 22.37
N VAL A 241 -10.05 -13.92 23.65
CA VAL A 241 -9.03 -14.11 24.70
C VAL A 241 -9.32 -15.42 25.40
N VAL A 242 -8.35 -16.33 25.40
CA VAL A 242 -8.42 -17.62 26.10
C VAL A 242 -7.41 -17.61 27.25
N ASN A 243 -7.92 -17.84 28.46
CA ASN A 243 -7.09 -18.02 29.65
C ASN A 243 -7.11 -19.50 30.03
N HIS A 244 -5.96 -20.14 30.01
CA HIS A 244 -5.83 -21.52 30.46
C HIS A 244 -5.66 -21.57 31.98
N SER A 245 -6.61 -22.20 32.68
CA SER A 245 -6.61 -22.31 34.16
C SER A 245 -5.40 -23.07 34.72
N SER A 246 -4.71 -23.82 33.87
CA SER A 246 -3.56 -24.68 34.24
C SER A 246 -2.19 -24.10 33.88
N SER A 247 -2.12 -22.96 33.21
CA SER A 247 -0.86 -22.33 32.81
C SER A 247 -0.99 -20.82 32.84
N ASP A 248 0.08 -20.09 33.18
CA ASP A 248 0.18 -18.63 33.06
C ASP A 248 0.09 -18.14 31.60
N ARG A 249 -0.28 -19.03 30.67
CA ARG A 249 -0.26 -18.79 29.25
C ARG A 249 -1.56 -18.14 28.78
N GLN A 250 -1.43 -16.97 28.17
CA GLN A 250 -2.54 -16.22 27.60
C GLN A 250 -2.51 -16.39 26.07
N GLU A 251 -3.67 -16.64 25.49
CA GLU A 251 -3.81 -16.81 24.03
C GLU A 251 -4.81 -15.81 23.48
N LEU A 252 -4.45 -15.24 22.32
CA LEU A 252 -5.28 -14.35 21.51
C LEU A 252 -5.59 -15.04 20.19
N ILE A 253 -6.88 -15.21 19.91
CA ILE A 253 -7.36 -15.86 18.68
C ILE A 253 -7.93 -14.80 17.75
N ILE A 254 -7.47 -14.80 16.49
CA ILE A 254 -7.90 -13.87 15.45
C ILE A 254 -8.42 -14.61 14.22
N ASP A 255 -9.27 -13.93 13.45
CA ASP A 255 -9.84 -14.42 12.19
C ASP A 255 -9.32 -13.67 10.95
N ARG A 256 -8.56 -12.61 11.16
CA ARG A 256 -7.99 -11.75 10.08
C ARG A 256 -6.56 -11.39 10.36
N GLU A 257 -5.79 -11.21 9.29
CA GLU A 257 -4.39 -10.80 9.40
C GLU A 257 -4.27 -9.44 10.12
N PRO A 258 -3.29 -9.30 11.04
CA PRO A 258 -2.98 -8.03 11.69
C PRO A 258 -2.60 -6.95 10.70
N VAL A 259 -2.83 -5.69 11.08
CA VAL A 259 -2.52 -4.52 10.23
C VAL A 259 -1.30 -3.79 10.78
N GLN A 260 -0.34 -3.51 9.93
CA GLN A 260 0.86 -2.75 10.29
C GLN A 260 0.48 -1.32 10.67
N ILE A 261 1.04 -0.85 11.78
CA ILE A 261 0.91 0.51 12.31
C ILE A 261 2.28 1.01 12.77
N ILE A 262 2.37 2.29 13.10
CA ILE A 262 3.58 2.88 13.67
C ILE A 262 3.23 3.77 14.87
N GLY A 263 4.08 3.74 15.89
CA GLY A 263 3.88 4.44 17.14
C GLY A 263 2.98 3.70 18.13
N ARG A 264 2.82 4.28 19.31
CA ARG A 264 1.95 3.78 20.39
C ARG A 264 0.75 4.68 20.61
N LEU A 265 0.98 5.98 20.50
CA LEU A 265 0.03 7.04 20.77
C LEU A 265 -0.14 7.95 19.56
N CYS A 266 -1.26 8.63 19.47
CA CYS A 266 -1.49 9.69 18.51
C CYS A 266 -2.17 10.90 19.15
N ALA A 267 -1.91 12.09 18.57
CA ALA A 267 -2.56 13.34 18.91
C ALA A 267 -2.87 14.13 17.63
N LEU A 268 -3.73 15.13 17.73
CA LEU A 268 -4.02 16.08 16.67
C LEU A 268 -3.48 17.46 17.09
N VAL A 269 -2.55 17.99 16.29
CA VAL A 269 -1.82 19.23 16.61
C VAL A 269 -1.65 20.12 15.40
N SER A 270 -1.43 21.43 15.65
CA SER A 270 -0.82 22.37 14.70
C SER A 270 0.64 22.61 15.12
N ILE A 271 1.54 22.63 14.15
CA ILE A 271 2.98 22.87 14.38
C ILE A 271 3.21 24.36 14.26
N LEU A 272 3.57 25.02 15.36
CA LEU A 272 3.66 26.47 15.41
C LEU A 272 5.03 26.98 14.99
N GLN A 273 6.07 26.49 15.64
CA GLN A 273 7.44 26.92 15.38
C GLN A 273 8.46 25.89 15.86
N ARG A 274 9.64 25.95 15.29
CA ARG A 274 10.81 25.23 15.80
C ARG A 274 11.34 25.93 17.06
N LYS A 275 11.64 25.20 18.13
CA LYS A 275 12.11 25.78 19.38
C LYS A 275 13.49 26.47 19.22
N GLU A 276 14.37 25.84 18.45
CA GLU A 276 15.72 26.32 18.17
C GLU A 276 16.08 26.01 16.70
N PRO A 277 16.82 26.87 16.00
CA PRO A 277 17.01 26.76 14.55
C PRO A 277 17.54 25.42 14.05
N ASN A 278 18.32 24.69 14.82
CA ASN A 278 19.06 23.50 14.37
C ASN A 278 18.75 22.24 15.17
N ASN A 279 17.64 22.19 15.90
CA ASN A 279 17.25 21.00 16.63
C ASN A 279 15.95 20.38 16.07
N ASP A 280 15.58 19.22 16.60
CA ASP A 280 14.37 18.50 16.24
C ASP A 280 13.17 18.80 17.16
N LYS A 281 13.28 19.83 18.04
CA LYS A 281 12.23 20.22 18.98
C LYS A 281 11.32 21.29 18.37
N PHE A 282 10.02 21.04 18.43
CA PHE A 282 8.98 21.91 17.91
C PHE A 282 7.96 22.23 19.00
N ILE A 283 7.42 23.44 18.95
CA ILE A 283 6.26 23.82 19.73
C ILE A 283 5.04 23.50 18.91
N VAL A 284 4.13 22.70 19.46
CA VAL A 284 2.85 22.36 18.85
C VAL A 284 1.71 22.80 19.76
N ARG A 285 0.57 23.05 19.14
CA ARG A 285 -0.67 23.35 19.85
C ARG A 285 -1.69 22.26 19.58
N HIS A 286 -2.23 21.68 20.63
CA HIS A 286 -3.21 20.62 20.55
C HIS A 286 -4.58 21.14 20.12
N PHE A 287 -5.30 20.30 19.35
CA PHE A 287 -6.66 20.55 18.97
C PHE A 287 -7.59 20.51 20.20
N ASN A 288 -8.44 21.51 20.34
CA ASN A 288 -9.42 21.59 21.40
C ASN A 288 -10.79 21.20 20.84
N LYS A 289 -11.33 20.11 21.35
CA LYS A 289 -12.61 19.57 20.90
C LYS A 289 -13.79 20.49 21.19
N THR A 290 -13.68 21.37 22.21
CA THR A 290 -14.77 22.28 22.60
C THR A 290 -14.89 23.46 21.63
N SER A 291 -13.76 24.12 21.33
CA SER A 291 -13.72 25.26 20.40
C SER A 291 -13.67 24.81 18.93
N GLN A 292 -13.33 23.54 18.65
CA GLN A 292 -13.06 23.00 17.32
C GLN A 292 -11.88 23.70 16.62
N GLN A 293 -10.91 24.20 17.41
CA GLN A 293 -9.75 24.93 16.93
C GLN A 293 -8.44 24.42 17.57
N PHE A 294 -7.30 24.91 17.09
CA PHE A 294 -5.98 24.66 17.67
C PHE A 294 -5.64 25.73 18.73
N ASP A 295 -6.49 25.83 19.74
CA ASP A 295 -6.34 26.73 20.91
C ASP A 295 -6.12 25.97 22.22
N GLY A 296 -5.82 24.68 22.13
CA GLY A 296 -5.52 23.84 23.29
C GLY A 296 -4.11 24.10 23.86
N ILE A 297 -3.68 23.21 24.73
CA ILE A 297 -2.37 23.27 25.40
C ILE A 297 -1.23 23.25 24.38
N ALA A 298 -0.25 24.13 24.58
CA ALA A 298 1.01 24.09 23.84
C ALA A 298 2.02 23.16 24.51
N GLU A 299 2.71 22.35 23.73
CA GLU A 299 3.68 21.33 24.18
C GLU A 299 4.90 21.33 23.28
N ILE A 300 6.05 20.95 23.83
CA ILE A 300 7.27 20.68 23.07
C ILE A 300 7.29 19.21 22.70
N ILE A 301 7.43 18.94 21.41
CA ILE A 301 7.62 17.60 20.87
C ILE A 301 8.91 17.50 20.04
N ARG A 302 9.32 16.30 19.69
CA ARG A 302 10.43 16.08 18.77
C ARG A 302 9.90 15.52 17.45
N ILE A 303 10.32 16.15 16.33
CA ILE A 303 10.14 15.62 14.97
C ILE A 303 11.53 15.33 14.42
N PRO A 304 12.03 14.10 14.54
CA PRO A 304 13.39 13.76 14.16
C PRO A 304 13.63 13.98 12.66
N GLN A 305 14.81 14.50 12.33
CA GLN A 305 15.24 14.55 10.94
C GLN A 305 15.76 13.18 10.51
N VAL A 306 15.20 12.65 9.44
CA VAL A 306 15.65 11.39 8.84
C VAL A 306 16.97 11.60 8.11
N GLN A 307 17.88 10.64 8.25
CA GLN A 307 19.14 10.66 7.52
C GLN A 307 18.89 10.52 6.01
N PRO A 308 19.50 11.36 5.19
CA PRO A 308 19.35 11.28 3.74
C PRO A 308 19.91 9.96 3.21
N ASP A 309 19.37 9.53 2.10
CA ASP A 309 19.88 8.38 1.35
C ASP A 309 21.26 8.71 0.71
N LYS A 310 21.84 7.74 0.00
CA LYS A 310 23.13 7.91 -0.71
C LYS A 310 23.16 9.04 -1.76
N ASN A 311 21.98 9.51 -2.19
CA ASN A 311 21.85 10.60 -3.16
C ASN A 311 21.64 11.96 -2.46
N GLY A 312 21.65 11.99 -1.13
CA GLY A 312 21.39 13.18 -0.32
C GLY A 312 19.91 13.54 -0.20
N ILE A 313 18.98 12.61 -0.50
CA ILE A 313 17.54 12.81 -0.40
C ILE A 313 17.06 12.18 0.90
N ALA A 314 16.46 13.00 1.78
CA ALA A 314 15.73 12.52 2.95
C ALA A 314 14.31 12.14 2.53
N ARG A 315 13.86 10.92 2.90
CA ARG A 315 12.49 10.45 2.60
C ARG A 315 11.44 11.30 3.30
N SER A 316 11.78 11.80 4.47
CA SER A 316 11.02 12.81 5.14
C SER A 316 11.97 13.89 5.68
N THR A 317 11.51 15.11 5.75
CA THR A 317 12.27 16.21 6.32
C THR A 317 11.37 17.01 7.26
N ASN A 318 11.97 17.51 8.33
CA ASN A 318 11.31 18.45 9.24
C ASN A 318 11.62 19.91 8.87
N HIS A 319 12.35 20.15 7.79
CA HIS A 319 12.74 21.50 7.35
C HIS A 319 11.51 22.30 6.91
N LEU A 320 11.28 23.44 7.55
CA LEU A 320 10.16 24.36 7.28
C LEU A 320 8.75 23.73 7.47
N ILE A 321 8.63 22.63 8.22
CA ILE A 321 7.33 22.00 8.46
C ILE A 321 6.36 22.94 9.20
N GLU A 322 6.89 23.82 10.09
CA GLU A 322 6.14 24.85 10.79
C GLU A 322 5.56 25.93 9.87
N GLN A 323 6.11 26.05 8.67
CA GLN A 323 5.63 27.00 7.63
C GLN A 323 4.68 26.33 6.63
N SER A 324 4.40 25.04 6.80
CA SER A 324 3.50 24.32 5.90
C SER A 324 2.07 24.92 5.95
N PRO A 325 1.44 25.17 4.80
CA PRO A 325 0.04 25.62 4.75
C PRO A 325 -0.92 24.59 5.37
N LEU A 326 -0.51 23.34 5.53
CA LEU A 326 -1.30 22.27 6.14
C LEU A 326 -1.42 22.42 7.68
N ASN A 327 -0.63 23.30 8.31
CA ASN A 327 -0.77 23.60 9.73
C ASN A 327 -2.14 24.19 10.09
N ALA A 328 -2.79 24.90 9.16
CA ALA A 328 -4.13 25.41 9.36
C ALA A 328 -5.17 24.29 9.58
N ASP A 329 -5.04 23.17 8.86
CA ASP A 329 -5.90 21.99 9.02
C ASP A 329 -5.39 21.04 10.13
N GLY A 330 -4.10 21.13 10.48
CA GLY A 330 -3.42 20.32 11.50
C GLY A 330 -2.93 18.97 11.02
N TRP A 331 -2.24 18.31 11.94
CA TRP A 331 -1.55 17.03 11.74
C TRP A 331 -1.93 16.02 12.80
N TYR A 332 -2.28 14.81 12.39
CA TYR A 332 -2.17 13.67 13.30
C TYR A 332 -0.70 13.30 13.40
N ILE A 333 -0.19 13.28 14.64
CA ILE A 333 1.16 12.82 14.95
C ILE A 333 1.08 11.49 15.66
N TYR A 334 1.94 10.56 15.26
CA TYR A 334 2.02 9.20 15.80
C TYR A 334 3.42 8.96 16.35
N GLY A 335 3.53 8.38 17.53
CA GLY A 335 4.83 8.15 18.15
C GLY A 335 4.71 7.61 19.56
N GLU A 336 5.75 7.86 20.33
CA GLU A 336 5.83 7.48 21.75
C GLU A 336 6.64 8.52 22.54
N ARG A 337 6.57 8.45 23.87
CA ARG A 337 7.39 9.30 24.72
C ARG A 337 8.76 8.66 24.95
N ASP A 338 9.80 9.48 24.92
CA ASP A 338 11.17 9.08 25.24
C ASP A 338 11.43 9.02 26.77
N GLU A 339 12.68 8.79 27.17
CA GLU A 339 13.10 8.72 28.58
C GLU A 339 12.93 10.05 29.31
N ASP A 340 13.01 11.18 28.58
CA ASP A 340 12.76 12.53 29.10
C ASP A 340 11.26 12.89 29.09
N ASN A 341 10.41 11.93 28.75
CA ASN A 341 8.97 12.07 28.64
C ASN A 341 8.50 13.07 27.55
N ILE A 342 9.37 13.40 26.59
CA ILE A 342 9.06 14.22 25.41
C ILE A 342 8.45 13.31 24.35
N PHE A 343 7.36 13.75 23.69
CA PHE A 343 6.76 12.98 22.61
C PHE A 343 7.64 13.03 21.36
N VAL A 344 8.07 11.85 20.90
CA VAL A 344 8.90 11.67 19.69
C VAL A 344 8.01 11.16 18.56
N VAL A 345 7.90 11.98 17.52
CA VAL A 345 7.09 11.66 16.35
C VAL A 345 7.80 10.61 15.49
N GLN A 346 7.09 9.56 15.14
CA GLN A 346 7.56 8.49 14.24
C GLN A 346 6.85 8.54 12.89
N ALA A 347 5.59 9.04 12.88
CA ALA A 347 4.84 9.28 11.64
C ALA A 347 3.94 10.50 11.76
N ILE A 348 3.62 11.11 10.62
CA ILE A 348 2.70 12.25 10.50
C ILE A 348 1.65 11.96 9.44
N GLU A 349 0.44 12.52 9.63
CA GLU A 349 -0.65 12.45 8.67
C GLU A 349 -1.34 13.82 8.62
N PRO A 350 -1.31 14.54 7.47
CA PRO A 350 -2.08 15.78 7.34
C PRO A 350 -3.57 15.51 7.51
N ARG A 351 -4.25 16.19 8.44
CA ARG A 351 -5.69 16.02 8.66
C ARG A 351 -6.48 16.22 7.36
N ARG A 352 -6.03 17.16 6.53
CA ARG A 352 -6.64 17.47 5.23
C ARG A 352 -6.82 16.25 4.32
N ILE A 353 -5.93 15.25 4.35
CA ILE A 353 -6.01 14.03 3.54
C ILE A 353 -7.29 13.24 3.84
N ALA A 354 -7.62 13.12 5.12
CA ALA A 354 -8.71 12.27 5.57
C ALA A 354 -10.07 12.94 5.59
N GLN A 355 -10.14 14.29 5.51
CA GLN A 355 -11.40 15.05 5.56
C GLN A 355 -12.27 14.80 4.34
N LEU A 356 -13.59 14.74 4.56
CA LEU A 356 -14.62 14.51 3.53
C LEU A 356 -15.12 15.84 2.90
N ILE A 357 -14.24 16.82 2.75
CA ILE A 357 -14.52 18.10 2.12
C ILE A 357 -13.72 18.19 0.83
N PRO A 358 -14.34 18.16 -0.36
CA PRO A 358 -13.61 18.26 -1.62
C PRO A 358 -13.15 19.70 -1.86
N ASP A 359 -11.98 19.86 -2.47
CA ASP A 359 -11.50 21.15 -2.97
C ASP A 359 -12.15 21.46 -4.32
N GLU A 360 -12.48 20.43 -5.11
CA GLU A 360 -13.16 20.53 -6.40
C GLU A 360 -14.17 19.38 -6.55
N THR A 361 -15.26 19.65 -7.29
CA THR A 361 -16.24 18.63 -7.67
C THR A 361 -16.53 18.72 -9.16
N HIS A 362 -16.43 17.59 -9.86
CA HIS A 362 -16.78 17.47 -11.26
C HIS A 362 -18.05 16.64 -11.40
N PHE A 363 -19.09 17.28 -11.92
CA PHE A 363 -20.40 16.66 -12.15
C PHE A 363 -20.50 16.14 -13.58
N GLY A 364 -21.04 14.93 -13.71
CA GLY A 364 -21.29 14.29 -14.99
C GLY A 364 -20.13 13.44 -15.50
N LEU A 365 -20.49 12.32 -16.12
CA LEU A 365 -19.55 11.31 -16.60
C LEU A 365 -18.47 11.89 -17.53
N LYS A 366 -18.86 12.77 -18.47
CA LYS A 366 -17.94 13.35 -19.46
C LYS A 366 -16.85 14.20 -18.81
N LYS A 367 -17.20 15.08 -17.87
CA LYS A 367 -16.24 15.94 -17.18
C LYS A 367 -15.33 15.12 -16.26
N SER A 368 -15.92 14.19 -15.53
CA SER A 368 -15.17 13.30 -14.63
C SER A 368 -14.17 12.41 -15.38
N LEU A 369 -14.52 11.88 -16.56
CA LEU A 369 -13.60 11.16 -17.42
C LEU A 369 -12.49 12.06 -18.00
N ALA A 370 -12.79 13.31 -18.33
CA ALA A 370 -11.81 14.28 -18.79
C ALA A 370 -10.77 14.58 -17.69
N TYR A 371 -11.24 14.80 -16.46
CA TYR A 371 -10.35 15.00 -15.31
C TYR A 371 -9.35 13.82 -15.14
N LEU A 372 -9.85 12.58 -15.10
CA LEU A 372 -8.99 11.39 -14.99
C LEU A 372 -7.99 11.27 -16.14
N SER A 373 -8.37 11.70 -17.35
CA SER A 373 -7.53 11.51 -18.54
C SER A 373 -6.43 12.56 -18.68
N SER A 374 -6.69 13.79 -18.26
CA SER A 374 -5.83 14.93 -18.60
C SER A 374 -5.40 15.78 -17.40
N GLU A 375 -6.21 15.86 -16.34
CA GLU A 375 -5.99 16.86 -15.27
C GLU A 375 -5.39 16.26 -14.00
N ASN A 376 -5.73 15.00 -13.68
CA ASN A 376 -5.36 14.37 -12.41
C ASN A 376 -3.87 14.49 -12.07
N TRP A 377 -2.98 14.39 -13.03
CA TRP A 377 -1.52 14.43 -12.83
C TRP A 377 -0.85 15.68 -13.42
N GLN A 378 -1.63 16.68 -13.84
CA GLN A 378 -1.08 17.93 -14.35
C GLN A 378 -0.36 18.72 -13.27
N ASN A 379 0.66 19.46 -13.68
CA ASN A 379 1.43 20.39 -12.86
C ASN A 379 1.94 19.80 -11.54
N THR A 380 2.27 18.49 -11.53
CA THR A 380 2.77 17.80 -10.34
C THR A 380 3.92 18.55 -9.63
N PRO A 381 4.95 19.10 -10.32
CA PRO A 381 5.99 19.86 -9.65
C PRO A 381 5.48 21.10 -8.91
N ALA A 382 4.52 21.82 -9.48
CA ALA A 382 3.96 23.04 -8.87
C ALA A 382 3.05 22.75 -7.65
N GLN A 383 2.66 21.51 -7.44
CA GLN A 383 1.82 21.09 -6.31
C GLN A 383 2.64 20.57 -5.11
N LYS A 384 3.95 20.78 -5.11
CA LYS A 384 4.82 20.35 -4.01
C LYS A 384 4.35 20.95 -2.68
N GLY A 385 4.27 20.12 -1.63
CA GLY A 385 3.79 20.51 -0.30
C GLY A 385 2.26 20.62 -0.16
N GLN A 386 1.49 20.24 -1.19
CA GLN A 386 0.03 20.41 -1.21
C GLN A 386 -0.71 19.07 -1.14
N VAL A 387 -1.94 19.16 -0.63
CA VAL A 387 -2.95 18.10 -0.70
C VAL A 387 -4.13 18.64 -1.49
N LYS A 388 -4.56 17.93 -2.54
CA LYS A 388 -5.73 18.25 -3.34
C LYS A 388 -6.74 17.11 -3.26
N ARG A 389 -8.02 17.45 -3.02
CA ARG A 389 -9.13 16.49 -2.91
C ARG A 389 -10.16 16.80 -3.98
N VAL A 390 -10.49 15.81 -4.81
CA VAL A 390 -11.43 16.01 -5.92
C VAL A 390 -12.51 14.94 -5.88
N LEU A 391 -13.77 15.37 -5.94
CA LEU A 391 -14.91 14.47 -6.07
C LEU A 391 -15.33 14.40 -7.54
N LEU A 392 -15.37 13.20 -8.09
CA LEU A 392 -15.90 12.92 -9.42
C LEU A 392 -17.23 12.17 -9.30
N THR A 393 -18.27 12.67 -9.94
CA THR A 393 -19.58 12.02 -9.93
C THR A 393 -20.00 11.62 -11.36
N PRO A 394 -20.65 10.45 -11.53
CA PRO A 394 -21.15 10.03 -12.83
C PRO A 394 -22.41 10.85 -13.26
N ASN A 395 -23.10 11.47 -12.31
CA ASN A 395 -24.39 12.15 -12.49
C ASN A 395 -24.22 13.64 -12.82
N ASP A 396 -25.08 14.16 -13.70
CA ASP A 396 -24.99 15.51 -14.23
C ASP A 396 -25.63 16.59 -13.32
N SER A 397 -26.39 16.24 -12.29
CA SER A 397 -27.20 17.22 -11.58
C SER A 397 -26.90 17.41 -10.11
N THR A 398 -27.05 18.68 -9.77
CA THR A 398 -27.06 19.28 -8.44
C THR A 398 -28.51 19.42 -7.89
N GLU A 399 -29.49 18.69 -8.44
CA GLU A 399 -30.90 18.98 -8.13
C GLU A 399 -31.32 18.84 -6.67
N ASN A 400 -30.49 18.20 -5.83
CA ASN A 400 -30.76 18.13 -4.40
C ASN A 400 -29.49 18.43 -3.58
N GLY A 401 -29.00 19.66 -3.61
CA GLY A 401 -27.94 20.13 -2.74
C GLY A 401 -26.78 19.10 -2.49
N LEU A 402 -25.56 19.51 -2.51
CA LEU A 402 -24.35 18.70 -2.28
C LEU A 402 -24.44 17.82 -1.02
N ILE A 403 -25.21 16.75 -1.08
CA ILE A 403 -25.11 15.69 -0.07
C ILE A 403 -23.85 14.91 -0.43
N SER A 404 -22.88 14.94 0.46
CA SER A 404 -21.69 14.07 0.34
C SER A 404 -22.15 12.65 0.03
N PRO A 405 -21.67 12.00 -1.03
CA PRO A 405 -22.04 10.62 -1.31
C PRO A 405 -21.53 9.65 -0.23
N TRP A 406 -20.79 10.16 0.76
CA TRP A 406 -20.15 9.40 1.81
C TRP A 406 -20.79 9.66 3.16
N GLN A 407 -21.13 8.58 3.87
CA GLN A 407 -21.70 8.58 5.22
C GLN A 407 -20.87 7.70 6.15
N GLU A 408 -21.01 7.91 7.46
CA GLU A 408 -20.37 7.10 8.47
C GLU A 408 -20.70 5.61 8.29
N GLY A 409 -19.69 4.78 8.21
CA GLY A 409 -19.82 3.35 7.94
C GLY A 409 -19.59 2.95 6.47
N ASP A 410 -19.70 3.87 5.53
CA ASP A 410 -19.43 3.60 4.12
C ASP A 410 -18.02 3.10 3.91
N ILE A 411 -17.89 2.21 2.93
CA ILE A 411 -16.61 1.63 2.56
C ILE A 411 -16.38 1.84 1.06
N GLY A 412 -15.14 2.17 0.70
CA GLY A 412 -14.69 2.28 -0.68
C GLY A 412 -13.41 1.50 -0.93
N ILE A 413 -13.21 1.10 -2.17
CA ILE A 413 -11.96 0.51 -2.63
C ILE A 413 -10.99 1.64 -2.95
N VAL A 414 -9.78 1.58 -2.42
CA VAL A 414 -8.69 2.51 -2.75
C VAL A 414 -7.88 1.94 -3.89
N ILE A 415 -7.62 2.75 -4.90
CA ILE A 415 -6.67 2.48 -5.98
C ILE A 415 -5.50 3.45 -5.80
N HIS A 416 -4.39 2.93 -5.30
CA HIS A 416 -3.20 3.69 -4.96
C HIS A 416 -2.19 3.69 -6.09
N CYS A 417 -1.60 4.85 -6.35
CA CYS A 417 -0.46 4.97 -7.25
C CYS A 417 0.46 6.11 -6.80
N PHE A 418 1.78 5.91 -6.87
CA PHE A 418 2.72 6.98 -6.67
C PHE A 418 3.71 7.12 -7.85
N GLY A 419 4.28 8.32 -7.99
CA GLY A 419 5.25 8.66 -9.02
C GLY A 419 6.69 8.53 -8.58
N GLY A 420 7.57 9.29 -9.21
CA GLY A 420 9.02 9.26 -9.01
C GLY A 420 9.56 10.51 -8.33
N ILE A 421 10.84 10.42 -7.98
CA ILE A 421 11.64 11.51 -7.41
C ILE A 421 12.58 12.02 -8.49
N GLY A 422 12.42 13.27 -8.86
CA GLY A 422 13.38 14.01 -9.69
C GLY A 422 14.21 14.97 -8.86
N GLY A 423 14.91 15.88 -9.55
CA GLY A 423 15.77 16.87 -8.92
C GLY A 423 17.20 16.36 -8.69
N LYS A 424 17.91 17.00 -7.78
CA LYS A 424 19.31 16.66 -7.47
C LYS A 424 19.39 15.27 -6.81
N GLY A 425 20.04 14.33 -7.49
CA GLY A 425 20.12 12.94 -7.00
C GLY A 425 18.86 12.10 -7.23
N GLY A 426 17.93 12.60 -8.00
CA GLY A 426 16.68 11.91 -8.33
C GLY A 426 16.85 10.53 -8.96
N GLU A 427 15.75 9.82 -9.07
CA GLU A 427 15.71 8.48 -9.67
C GLU A 427 16.03 8.55 -11.16
N SER A 428 16.81 7.58 -11.63
CA SER A 428 17.04 7.44 -13.06
C SER A 428 15.75 6.99 -13.73
N ALA A 429 15.27 7.78 -14.66
CA ALA A 429 14.12 7.47 -15.51
C ALA A 429 14.63 7.10 -16.92
N PRO A 430 14.88 5.80 -17.22
CA PRO A 430 15.31 5.40 -18.56
C PRO A 430 14.28 5.81 -19.60
N LEU A 431 14.71 6.46 -20.67
CA LEU A 431 13.84 7.00 -21.72
C LEU A 431 12.74 7.95 -21.19
N GLY A 432 12.95 8.57 -20.02
CA GLY A 432 11.95 9.43 -19.38
C GLY A 432 10.78 8.67 -18.75
N ILE A 433 10.84 7.34 -18.62
CA ILE A 433 9.77 6.53 -18.06
C ILE A 433 9.89 6.45 -16.55
N VAL A 434 8.89 6.97 -15.84
CA VAL A 434 8.70 6.83 -14.40
C VAL A 434 7.63 5.77 -14.15
N THR A 435 8.03 4.64 -13.60
CA THR A 435 7.10 3.49 -13.40
C THR A 435 6.19 3.70 -12.20
N GLY A 436 6.71 4.11 -11.04
CA GLY A 436 5.93 4.23 -9.81
C GLY A 436 5.55 2.88 -9.20
N HIS A 437 4.46 2.88 -8.40
CA HIS A 437 3.92 1.70 -7.73
C HIS A 437 2.39 1.71 -7.78
N PHE A 438 1.77 0.54 -7.59
CA PHE A 438 0.34 0.33 -7.59
C PHE A 438 -0.07 -0.58 -6.44
N ALA A 439 -1.17 -0.27 -5.75
CA ALA A 439 -1.77 -1.15 -4.77
C ALA A 439 -3.29 -0.92 -4.69
N PHE A 440 -4.01 -1.92 -4.20
CA PHE A 440 -5.36 -1.73 -3.69
C PHE A 440 -5.34 -1.44 -2.19
N GLY A 441 -6.45 -0.89 -1.71
CA GLY A 441 -6.72 -0.66 -0.31
C GLY A 441 -8.20 -0.58 -0.04
N VAL A 442 -8.53 -0.26 1.21
CA VAL A 442 -9.90 -0.01 1.66
C VAL A 442 -9.91 1.28 2.45
N ALA A 443 -10.86 2.15 2.16
CA ALA A 443 -11.17 3.33 2.96
C ALA A 443 -12.54 3.17 3.59
N LYS A 444 -12.62 3.39 4.89
CA LYS A 444 -13.88 3.40 5.64
C LYS A 444 -14.15 4.79 6.17
N VAL A 445 -15.37 5.27 6.05
CA VAL A 445 -15.79 6.51 6.71
C VAL A 445 -16.03 6.22 8.19
N VAL A 446 -15.28 6.89 9.03
CA VAL A 446 -15.37 6.77 10.48
C VAL A 446 -15.52 8.15 11.12
N ARG A 447 -15.98 8.16 12.36
CA ARG A 447 -15.99 9.37 13.17
C ARG A 447 -14.63 9.58 13.82
N ASP A 448 -14.04 10.72 13.58
CA ASP A 448 -12.76 11.09 14.19
C ASP A 448 -12.91 11.26 15.70
N ARG A 449 -11.95 10.72 16.45
CA ARG A 449 -12.00 10.73 17.91
C ARG A 449 -11.55 12.06 18.55
N PHE A 450 -10.87 12.92 17.80
CA PHE A 450 -10.46 14.24 18.25
C PHE A 450 -11.47 15.32 17.89
N THR A 451 -11.90 15.37 16.61
CA THR A 451 -12.79 16.39 16.08
C THR A 451 -14.28 16.00 16.09
N SER A 452 -14.57 14.70 16.14
CA SER A 452 -15.91 14.12 15.91
C SER A 452 -16.46 14.32 14.50
N GLU A 453 -15.68 14.83 13.55
CA GLU A 453 -16.02 14.89 12.13
C GLU A 453 -15.93 13.51 11.48
N GLN A 454 -16.57 13.35 10.34
CA GLN A 454 -16.39 12.18 9.50
C GLN A 454 -15.05 12.27 8.75
N ARG A 455 -14.30 11.18 8.70
CA ARG A 455 -13.04 11.07 7.97
C ARG A 455 -12.87 9.71 7.34
N PHE A 456 -12.03 9.63 6.33
CA PHE A 456 -11.55 8.35 5.84
C PHE A 456 -10.52 7.74 6.80
N ASP A 457 -10.69 6.45 7.08
CA ASP A 457 -9.69 5.57 7.68
C ASP A 457 -9.17 4.64 6.58
N ILE A 458 -7.97 4.92 6.08
CA ILE A 458 -7.40 4.27 4.90
C ILE A 458 -6.45 3.15 5.32
N GLU A 459 -6.59 2.01 4.65
CA GLU A 459 -5.74 0.85 4.78
C GLU A 459 -5.33 0.35 3.41
N TYR A 460 -4.02 0.16 3.21
CA TYR A 460 -3.46 -0.39 1.99
C TYR A 460 -3.20 -1.89 2.10
N LYS A 461 -3.33 -2.58 0.97
CA LYS A 461 -2.97 -3.97 0.76
C LYS A 461 -1.72 -4.04 -0.12
N GLN A 462 -0.56 -4.11 0.52
CA GLN A 462 0.73 -4.10 -0.15
C GLN A 462 1.10 -5.51 -0.62
N VAL A 463 0.59 -5.92 -1.77
CA VAL A 463 0.89 -7.24 -2.35
C VAL A 463 2.37 -7.35 -2.70
N TYR A 464 2.98 -6.24 -3.09
CA TYR A 464 4.36 -6.18 -3.55
C TYR A 464 5.08 -5.00 -2.90
N ALA A 465 5.99 -5.26 -1.98
CA ALA A 465 6.77 -4.23 -1.32
C ALA A 465 8.25 -4.34 -1.69
N HIS A 466 8.82 -3.24 -2.13
CA HIS A 466 10.23 -3.15 -2.57
C HIS A 466 11.13 -2.38 -1.63
N ASN A 467 10.67 -2.09 -0.44
CA ASN A 467 11.46 -1.32 0.51
C ASN A 467 12.30 -2.26 1.39
N PRO A 468 13.63 -2.30 1.21
CA PRO A 468 14.49 -3.14 2.03
C PRO A 468 14.54 -2.71 3.50
N ASP A 469 14.12 -1.46 3.79
CA ASP A 469 14.23 -0.88 5.14
C ASP A 469 12.99 -1.10 6.00
N GLY A 470 11.94 -1.74 5.48
CA GLY A 470 10.92 -2.12 6.40
C GLY A 470 9.45 -2.03 6.03
N ILE A 471 9.05 -1.57 4.85
CA ILE A 471 7.66 -1.74 4.42
C ILE A 471 7.49 -3.19 3.97
N VAL A 472 6.66 -3.91 4.69
CA VAL A 472 6.46 -5.35 4.52
C VAL A 472 5.20 -5.58 3.69
N ALA A 473 5.24 -6.52 2.74
CA ALA A 473 4.04 -6.98 2.06
C ALA A 473 2.99 -7.42 3.09
N GLY A 474 1.82 -6.81 3.06
CA GLY A 474 0.79 -6.98 4.09
C GLY A 474 -0.14 -5.78 4.17
N SER A 475 -1.11 -5.86 5.07
CA SER A 475 -1.99 -4.74 5.36
C SER A 475 -1.27 -3.68 6.16
N SER A 476 -1.41 -2.41 5.77
CA SER A 476 -0.80 -1.26 6.45
C SER A 476 -1.78 -0.10 6.57
N LYS A 477 -1.83 0.55 7.72
CA LYS A 477 -2.54 1.82 7.86
C LYS A 477 -1.82 2.92 7.10
N TRP A 478 -2.57 3.98 6.72
CA TRP A 478 -2.04 5.10 5.97
C TRP A 478 -0.78 5.69 6.61
N GLN A 479 -0.79 5.93 7.93
CA GLN A 479 0.35 6.51 8.64
C GLN A 479 1.60 5.61 8.64
N SER A 480 1.43 4.29 8.63
CA SER A 480 2.56 3.35 8.58
C SER A 480 3.16 3.23 7.19
N TYR A 481 2.35 3.37 6.14
CA TYR A 481 2.82 3.22 4.77
C TYR A 481 3.28 4.54 4.16
N MET A 482 2.50 5.62 4.37
CA MET A 482 2.77 6.93 3.77
C MET A 482 3.52 7.86 4.73
N GLY A 483 3.06 7.93 5.97
CA GLY A 483 3.46 8.93 6.95
C GLY A 483 4.66 8.59 7.82
N ASP A 484 5.17 7.35 7.77
CA ASP A 484 6.38 6.93 8.49
C ASP A 484 7.57 7.82 8.09
N LEU A 485 8.16 8.52 9.05
CA LEU A 485 9.24 9.47 8.76
C LEU A 485 10.48 8.81 8.18
N GLN A 486 10.74 7.54 8.52
CA GLN A 486 11.92 6.82 8.06
C GLN A 486 11.68 6.04 6.77
N ARG A 487 10.46 5.52 6.57
CA ARG A 487 10.15 4.47 5.57
C ARG A 487 9.03 4.86 4.62
N GLY A 488 8.23 5.86 4.98
CA GLY A 488 7.07 6.31 4.20
C GLY A 488 7.44 7.08 2.94
N TRP A 489 6.42 7.38 2.14
CA TRP A 489 6.57 8.02 0.84
C TRP A 489 6.07 9.46 0.82
N LEU A 490 5.53 9.95 1.95
CA LEU A 490 4.89 11.26 2.05
C LEU A 490 5.83 12.43 1.73
N GLY A 491 7.08 12.31 2.12
CA GLY A 491 8.09 13.35 1.99
C GLY A 491 8.86 13.34 0.67
N ASP A 492 8.71 12.32 -0.18
CA ASP A 492 9.56 12.19 -1.36
C ASP A 492 8.82 11.95 -2.68
N ARG A 493 7.58 11.44 -2.66
CA ARG A 493 6.86 11.05 -3.88
C ARG A 493 5.51 11.72 -4.02
N PRO A 494 5.11 12.07 -5.27
CA PRO A 494 3.74 12.45 -5.53
C PRO A 494 2.85 11.18 -5.52
N VAL A 495 1.72 11.27 -4.83
CA VAL A 495 0.79 10.16 -4.63
C VAL A 495 -0.60 10.51 -5.12
N CYS A 496 -1.32 9.53 -5.65
CA CYS A 496 -2.74 9.60 -5.97
C CYS A 496 -3.45 8.39 -5.39
N ASP A 497 -4.37 8.64 -4.47
CA ASP A 497 -5.33 7.66 -3.99
C ASP A 497 -6.70 7.97 -4.61
N ILE A 498 -7.32 6.98 -5.25
CA ILE A 498 -8.67 7.09 -5.78
C ILE A 498 -9.55 6.16 -4.95
N ILE A 499 -10.43 6.73 -4.12
CA ILE A 499 -11.39 5.97 -3.31
C ILE A 499 -12.67 5.83 -4.11
N CYS A 500 -13.04 4.60 -4.44
CA CYS A 500 -14.19 4.28 -5.26
C CYS A 500 -15.33 3.73 -4.41
N LYS A 501 -16.48 4.39 -4.39
CA LYS A 501 -17.73 3.88 -3.81
C LYS A 501 -18.58 3.31 -4.94
N LEU A 502 -18.77 2.00 -4.92
CA LEU A 502 -19.61 1.28 -5.88
C LEU A 502 -20.30 0.12 -5.15
N ASP A 503 -21.61 0.22 -4.99
CA ASP A 503 -22.38 -0.67 -4.11
C ASP A 503 -22.32 -2.15 -4.53
N CYS A 504 -22.21 -2.44 -5.82
CA CYS A 504 -22.09 -3.82 -6.29
C CYS A 504 -20.82 -4.54 -5.83
N VAL A 505 -19.79 -3.79 -5.39
CA VAL A 505 -18.54 -4.35 -4.85
C VAL A 505 -18.40 -4.09 -3.36
N CYS A 506 -18.87 -2.92 -2.89
CA CYS A 506 -18.64 -2.46 -1.51
C CYS A 506 -19.71 -2.94 -0.52
N CYS A 507 -20.89 -3.36 -0.99
CA CYS A 507 -21.98 -3.85 -0.15
C CYS A 507 -22.17 -5.36 -0.28
N ASP A 508 -22.53 -5.99 0.82
CA ASP A 508 -22.85 -7.40 0.84
C ASP A 508 -24.18 -7.70 0.11
N TYR A 509 -24.30 -8.90 -0.43
CA TYR A 509 -25.53 -9.47 -0.95
C TYR A 509 -26.14 -10.40 0.10
N ASP A 510 -27.44 -10.29 0.31
CA ASP A 510 -28.22 -11.19 1.18
C ASP A 510 -29.35 -11.83 0.36
N PHE A 511 -29.20 -13.09 0.03
CA PHE A 511 -30.19 -13.88 -0.72
C PHE A 511 -30.91 -14.81 0.27
N ASP A 512 -31.87 -14.25 1.03
CA ASP A 512 -32.63 -14.95 2.09
C ASP A 512 -31.73 -15.66 3.13
N GLY A 513 -30.71 -14.91 3.64
CA GLY A 513 -29.79 -15.42 4.66
C GLY A 513 -28.50 -16.01 4.09
N ILE A 514 -28.38 -16.17 2.78
CA ILE A 514 -27.11 -16.54 2.12
C ILE A 514 -26.36 -15.26 1.81
N ILE A 515 -25.31 -14.98 2.60
CA ILE A 515 -24.53 -13.74 2.50
C ILE A 515 -23.32 -13.94 1.59
N LEU A 516 -23.21 -13.12 0.56
CA LEU A 516 -22.01 -13.02 -0.28
C LEU A 516 -21.43 -11.61 -0.18
N SER A 517 -20.11 -11.51 0.08
CA SER A 517 -19.40 -10.25 0.26
C SER A 517 -18.25 -10.09 -0.74
N PRO A 518 -18.43 -9.39 -1.85
CA PRO A 518 -17.35 -9.18 -2.82
C PRO A 518 -16.14 -8.48 -2.20
N LEU A 519 -16.37 -7.50 -1.31
CA LEU A 519 -15.27 -6.79 -0.65
C LEU A 519 -14.48 -7.70 0.31
N SER A 520 -15.17 -8.57 1.05
CA SER A 520 -14.50 -9.55 1.92
C SER A 520 -13.67 -10.53 1.09
N GLU A 521 -14.20 -10.98 -0.03
CA GLU A 521 -13.48 -11.86 -0.95
C GLU A 521 -12.25 -11.18 -1.56
N LEU A 522 -12.37 -9.91 -1.99
CA LEU A 522 -11.24 -9.15 -2.51
C LEU A 522 -10.12 -9.03 -1.45
N ASN A 523 -10.49 -8.71 -0.22
CA ASN A 523 -9.53 -8.65 0.87
C ASN A 523 -8.84 -10.00 1.10
N GLN A 524 -9.59 -11.11 1.05
CA GLN A 524 -9.03 -12.45 1.22
C GLN A 524 -8.06 -12.82 0.09
N GLN A 525 -8.39 -12.50 -1.17
CA GLN A 525 -7.50 -12.70 -2.31
C GLN A 525 -6.20 -11.91 -2.16
N LEU A 526 -6.29 -10.66 -1.75
CA LEU A 526 -5.12 -9.81 -1.50
C LEU A 526 -4.28 -10.34 -0.32
N ASP A 527 -4.92 -10.74 0.79
CA ASP A 527 -4.22 -11.30 1.96
C ASP A 527 -3.46 -12.60 1.60
N MET A 528 -4.05 -13.46 0.77
CA MET A 528 -3.37 -14.66 0.25
C MET A 528 -2.14 -14.32 -0.60
N MET A 529 -2.24 -13.33 -1.47
CA MET A 529 -1.13 -12.90 -2.32
C MET A 529 0.00 -12.28 -1.50
N MET A 530 -0.33 -11.43 -0.54
CA MET A 530 0.63 -10.81 0.37
C MET A 530 1.39 -11.87 1.20
N ALA A 531 0.67 -12.83 1.76
CA ALA A 531 1.27 -13.92 2.53
C ALA A 531 2.21 -14.78 1.66
N ARG A 532 1.82 -15.12 0.44
CA ARG A 532 2.67 -15.87 -0.49
C ARG A 532 3.90 -15.10 -0.94
N TYR A 533 3.75 -13.80 -1.16
CA TYR A 533 4.90 -12.95 -1.44
C TYR A 533 5.92 -12.99 -0.28
N ARG A 534 5.44 -12.92 0.96
CA ARG A 534 6.31 -13.00 2.14
C ARG A 534 6.98 -14.36 2.31
N THR A 535 6.32 -15.45 1.96
CA THR A 535 6.91 -16.78 2.04
C THR A 535 8.04 -17.00 1.02
N GLY A 536 8.13 -16.13 0.00
CA GLY A 536 9.08 -16.35 -1.07
C GLY A 536 8.79 -17.67 -1.77
N ASP A 537 7.69 -17.74 -2.52
CA ASP A 537 7.07 -18.93 -3.13
C ASP A 537 8.00 -19.84 -3.97
N GLY A 538 9.27 -19.57 -3.98
CA GLY A 538 10.27 -20.31 -4.75
C GLY A 538 10.27 -19.99 -6.25
N THR A 539 9.32 -19.21 -6.73
CA THR A 539 9.22 -18.82 -8.15
C THR A 539 9.91 -17.49 -8.45
N GLY A 540 10.44 -16.81 -7.40
CA GLY A 540 10.99 -15.47 -7.52
C GLY A 540 9.90 -14.40 -7.62
N ALA A 541 8.83 -14.56 -6.85
CA ALA A 541 7.72 -13.63 -6.76
C ALA A 541 8.14 -12.18 -6.57
N SER A 542 9.27 -11.98 -5.93
CA SER A 542 9.89 -10.69 -5.71
C SER A 542 10.64 -10.12 -6.93
N LEU A 543 10.73 -10.85 -8.03
CA LEU A 543 11.30 -10.34 -9.27
C LEU A 543 10.22 -9.65 -10.10
N VAL A 544 10.33 -8.34 -10.28
CA VAL A 544 9.41 -7.56 -11.12
C VAL A 544 9.65 -7.88 -12.59
N THR A 545 8.61 -8.36 -13.24
CA THR A 545 8.56 -8.60 -14.69
C THR A 545 7.21 -8.11 -15.21
N PRO A 546 7.00 -8.02 -16.52
CA PRO A 546 5.66 -7.78 -17.08
C PRO A 546 4.60 -8.80 -16.65
N ALA A 547 5.01 -9.97 -16.17
CA ALA A 547 4.13 -11.05 -15.72
C ALA A 547 4.01 -11.14 -14.19
N THR A 548 4.85 -10.43 -13.44
CA THR A 548 4.88 -10.43 -11.98
C THR A 548 5.20 -9.03 -11.48
N SER A 549 4.20 -8.24 -11.13
CA SER A 549 4.35 -6.86 -10.69
C SER A 549 3.26 -6.49 -9.68
N CYS A 550 3.44 -5.37 -9.00
CA CYS A 550 2.41 -4.81 -8.13
C CYS A 550 1.06 -4.63 -8.86
N VAL A 551 1.09 -4.21 -10.12
CA VAL A 551 -0.10 -4.06 -10.97
C VAL A 551 -0.74 -5.41 -11.29
N GLN A 552 0.08 -6.34 -11.79
CA GLN A 552 -0.38 -7.64 -12.26
C GLN A 552 -1.03 -8.43 -11.13
N ASP A 553 -0.32 -8.53 -10.01
CA ASP A 553 -0.74 -9.35 -8.88
C ASP A 553 -1.99 -8.75 -8.19
N SER A 554 -2.03 -7.42 -8.00
CA SER A 554 -3.21 -6.76 -7.43
C SER A 554 -4.42 -6.82 -8.37
N SER A 555 -4.23 -6.61 -9.67
CA SER A 555 -5.31 -6.67 -10.66
C SER A 555 -5.91 -8.06 -10.78
N HIS A 556 -5.09 -9.11 -10.56
CA HIS A 556 -5.61 -10.48 -10.52
C HIS A 556 -6.56 -10.69 -9.34
N ALA A 557 -6.31 -10.08 -8.19
CA ALA A 557 -7.17 -10.23 -7.02
C ALA A 557 -8.60 -9.76 -7.29
N ILE A 558 -8.79 -8.60 -7.92
CA ILE A 558 -10.14 -8.10 -8.23
C ILE A 558 -10.84 -8.96 -9.29
N TYR A 559 -10.09 -9.45 -10.28
CA TYR A 559 -10.62 -10.37 -11.29
C TYR A 559 -11.06 -11.69 -10.67
N ALA A 560 -10.22 -12.31 -9.84
CA ALA A 560 -10.52 -13.55 -9.13
C ALA A 560 -11.73 -13.41 -8.21
N THR A 561 -11.87 -12.28 -7.53
CA THR A 561 -13.01 -11.96 -6.69
C THR A 561 -14.33 -12.01 -7.46
N ILE A 562 -14.42 -11.29 -8.58
CA ILE A 562 -15.65 -11.24 -9.37
C ILE A 562 -15.99 -12.63 -9.91
N LYS A 563 -15.01 -13.34 -10.44
CA LYS A 563 -15.20 -14.71 -10.96
C LYS A 563 -15.65 -15.68 -9.88
N LYS A 564 -15.13 -15.59 -8.66
CA LYS A 564 -15.53 -16.44 -7.55
C LYS A 564 -16.97 -16.16 -7.13
N ILE A 565 -17.35 -14.90 -6.91
CA ILE A 565 -18.72 -14.53 -6.56
C ILE A 565 -19.70 -15.00 -7.65
N THR A 566 -19.37 -14.82 -8.92
CA THR A 566 -20.18 -15.30 -10.03
C THR A 566 -20.35 -16.82 -9.98
N ALA A 567 -19.25 -17.56 -9.79
CA ALA A 567 -19.29 -19.02 -9.71
C ALA A 567 -20.09 -19.55 -8.49
N GLU A 568 -20.00 -18.86 -7.34
CA GLU A 568 -20.80 -19.20 -6.16
C GLU A 568 -22.30 -18.99 -6.39
N VAL A 569 -22.68 -17.90 -7.05
CA VAL A 569 -24.07 -17.64 -7.45
C VAL A 569 -24.55 -18.68 -8.48
N GLU A 570 -23.75 -19.01 -9.48
CA GLU A 570 -24.09 -20.01 -10.51
C GLU A 570 -24.21 -21.44 -9.93
N ALA A 571 -23.42 -21.76 -8.92
CA ALA A 571 -23.44 -23.09 -8.30
C ALA A 571 -24.53 -23.27 -7.25
N ASN A 572 -25.19 -22.20 -6.79
CA ASN A 572 -26.18 -22.25 -5.73
C ASN A 572 -27.63 -22.13 -6.31
N PRO A 573 -28.41 -23.23 -6.32
CA PRO A 573 -29.78 -23.20 -6.85
C PRO A 573 -30.72 -22.24 -6.10
N GLU A 574 -30.55 -22.07 -4.79
CA GLU A 574 -31.40 -21.20 -3.98
C GLU A 574 -31.20 -19.73 -4.39
N ILE A 575 -29.94 -19.31 -4.59
CA ILE A 575 -29.64 -17.97 -5.09
C ILE A 575 -30.17 -17.77 -6.51
N GLN A 576 -30.02 -18.78 -7.38
CA GLN A 576 -30.53 -18.73 -8.75
C GLN A 576 -32.06 -18.56 -8.78
N ASP A 577 -32.78 -19.28 -7.95
CA ASP A 577 -34.25 -19.19 -7.87
C ASP A 577 -34.67 -17.86 -7.24
N TRP A 578 -33.92 -17.38 -6.22
CA TRP A 578 -34.15 -16.06 -5.66
C TRP A 578 -34.02 -14.94 -6.71
N LEU A 579 -32.95 -14.96 -7.51
CA LEU A 579 -32.70 -13.97 -8.58
C LEU A 579 -33.81 -14.01 -9.66
N LYS A 580 -34.29 -15.21 -10.04
CA LYS A 580 -35.38 -15.36 -11.01
C LYS A 580 -36.71 -14.82 -10.45
N THR A 581 -36.98 -15.04 -9.18
CA THR A 581 -38.20 -14.63 -8.51
C THR A 581 -38.23 -13.14 -8.20
N ASN A 582 -37.04 -12.52 -8.04
CA ASN A 582 -36.90 -11.12 -7.66
C ASN A 582 -36.11 -10.28 -8.70
N PRO A 583 -36.52 -10.23 -9.98
CA PRO A 583 -35.74 -9.58 -11.04
C PRO A 583 -35.61 -8.06 -10.85
N ALA A 584 -36.57 -7.41 -10.22
CA ALA A 584 -36.59 -5.96 -9.95
C ALA A 584 -35.95 -5.57 -8.61
N ALA A 585 -35.53 -6.53 -7.79
CA ALA A 585 -34.90 -6.25 -6.51
C ALA A 585 -33.56 -5.50 -6.70
N ALA A 586 -33.28 -4.57 -5.78
CA ALA A 586 -32.02 -3.80 -5.81
C ALA A 586 -30.78 -4.71 -5.78
N GLN A 587 -30.84 -5.85 -5.09
CA GLN A 587 -29.75 -6.83 -5.06
C GLN A 587 -29.53 -7.50 -6.42
N THR A 588 -30.59 -7.85 -7.12
CA THR A 588 -30.51 -8.42 -8.48
C THR A 588 -29.86 -7.42 -9.43
N GLN A 589 -30.29 -6.15 -9.37
CA GLN A 589 -29.70 -5.09 -10.19
C GLN A 589 -28.22 -4.87 -9.86
N ARG A 590 -27.85 -4.85 -8.58
CA ARG A 590 -26.44 -4.76 -8.15
C ARG A 590 -25.62 -5.95 -8.64
N PHE A 591 -26.18 -7.17 -8.58
CA PHE A 591 -25.49 -8.35 -9.07
C PHE A 591 -25.26 -8.31 -10.59
N GLN A 592 -26.27 -7.87 -11.35
CA GLN A 592 -26.12 -7.63 -12.80
C GLN A 592 -25.04 -6.56 -13.08
N GLN A 593 -24.98 -5.51 -12.27
CA GLN A 593 -23.94 -4.49 -12.35
C GLN A 593 -22.55 -5.09 -12.05
N LEU A 594 -22.44 -6.01 -11.08
CA LEU A 594 -21.19 -6.72 -10.78
C LEU A 594 -20.71 -7.56 -11.98
N LEU A 595 -21.62 -8.27 -12.65
CA LEU A 595 -21.31 -9.02 -13.87
C LEU A 595 -20.82 -8.10 -15.00
N ALA A 596 -21.53 -6.99 -15.25
CA ALA A 596 -21.14 -6.01 -16.27
C ALA A 596 -19.78 -5.34 -15.92
N LEU A 597 -19.51 -5.10 -14.63
CA LEU A 597 -18.21 -4.65 -14.16
C LEU A 597 -17.13 -5.70 -14.46
N GLY A 598 -17.38 -6.97 -14.18
CA GLY A 598 -16.48 -8.07 -14.46
C GLY A 598 -16.07 -8.14 -15.93
N GLU A 599 -17.03 -8.08 -16.84
CA GLU A 599 -16.78 -8.05 -18.30
C GLU A 599 -15.98 -6.81 -18.73
N SER A 600 -16.27 -5.65 -18.13
CA SER A 600 -15.56 -4.41 -18.43
C SER A 600 -14.12 -4.42 -17.93
N LEU A 601 -13.89 -4.94 -16.73
CA LEU A 601 -12.55 -5.12 -16.17
C LEU A 601 -11.75 -6.19 -16.93
N GLU A 602 -12.37 -7.26 -17.37
CA GLU A 602 -11.72 -8.29 -18.17
C GLU A 602 -11.09 -7.70 -19.44
N LYS A 603 -11.80 -6.82 -20.14
CA LYS A 603 -11.30 -6.12 -21.34
C LYS A 603 -10.07 -5.24 -21.04
N VAL A 604 -9.99 -4.68 -19.83
CA VAL A 604 -8.92 -3.77 -19.40
C VAL A 604 -7.77 -4.53 -18.76
N LEU A 605 -8.05 -5.51 -17.90
CA LEU A 605 -7.04 -6.21 -17.12
C LEU A 605 -6.39 -7.38 -17.88
N ILE A 606 -7.13 -8.04 -18.77
CA ILE A 606 -6.59 -9.10 -19.62
C ILE A 606 -5.97 -8.47 -20.87
N PRO A 607 -4.77 -8.83 -21.21
CA PRO A 607 -4.03 -10.01 -20.73
C PRO A 607 -3.32 -9.78 -19.41
N LEU A 608 -3.57 -10.67 -18.46
CA LEU A 608 -2.94 -10.67 -17.14
C LEU A 608 -1.47 -11.19 -17.16
N GLY A 609 -0.85 -11.32 -18.32
CA GLY A 609 0.47 -11.90 -18.46
C GLY A 609 0.46 -13.42 -18.28
N VAL A 610 1.61 -13.98 -17.88
CA VAL A 610 1.73 -15.40 -17.58
C VAL A 610 1.27 -15.64 -16.15
N VAL A 611 0.26 -16.48 -16.00
CA VAL A 611 -0.22 -16.86 -14.66
C VAL A 611 0.89 -17.60 -13.92
N ARG A 612 1.23 -17.13 -12.75
CA ARG A 612 2.25 -17.74 -11.90
C ARG A 612 1.80 -19.12 -11.41
N PRO A 613 2.73 -20.09 -11.22
CA PRO A 613 2.36 -21.42 -10.77
C PRO A 613 1.62 -21.50 -9.43
N ASP A 614 1.94 -20.60 -8.50
CA ASP A 614 1.28 -20.48 -7.19
C ASP A 614 -0.17 -19.97 -7.30
N TRP A 615 -0.50 -19.26 -8.34
CA TRP A 615 -1.85 -18.75 -8.59
C TRP A 615 -2.86 -19.83 -8.97
N ARG A 616 -2.41 -21.00 -9.42
CA ARG A 616 -3.30 -22.14 -9.63
C ARG A 616 -4.05 -22.52 -8.36
N LYS A 617 -3.44 -22.36 -7.19
CA LYS A 617 -4.15 -22.56 -5.92
C LYS A 617 -5.16 -21.45 -5.67
N ASN A 618 -4.82 -20.20 -5.95
CA ASN A 618 -5.77 -19.08 -5.85
C ASN A 618 -6.93 -19.21 -6.82
N SER A 619 -6.67 -19.60 -8.06
CA SER A 619 -7.72 -19.80 -9.05
C SER A 619 -8.67 -20.93 -8.70
N ARG A 620 -8.20 -22.00 -8.04
CA ARG A 620 -9.10 -23.01 -7.45
C ARG A 620 -9.98 -22.40 -6.38
N LEU A 621 -9.39 -21.60 -5.48
CA LEU A 621 -10.11 -20.88 -4.44
C LEU A 621 -11.14 -19.92 -5.02
N ALA A 622 -10.84 -19.32 -6.16
CA ALA A 622 -11.70 -18.41 -6.88
C ALA A 622 -12.72 -19.12 -7.82
N GLY A 623 -12.68 -20.46 -7.95
CA GLY A 623 -13.55 -21.19 -8.87
C GLY A 623 -13.24 -21.01 -10.36
N ILE A 624 -12.06 -20.50 -10.71
CA ILE A 624 -11.67 -20.17 -12.11
C ILE A 624 -10.70 -21.17 -12.75
N ASP A 625 -10.59 -22.36 -12.21
CA ASP A 625 -9.66 -23.42 -12.71
C ASP A 625 -9.82 -23.76 -14.18
N SER A 626 -11.05 -23.69 -14.71
CA SER A 626 -11.34 -24.00 -16.11
C SER A 626 -10.73 -23.02 -17.10
N GLU A 627 -10.56 -21.76 -16.71
CA GLU A 627 -10.00 -20.72 -17.56
C GLU A 627 -8.46 -20.75 -17.66
N LEU A 628 -7.78 -21.24 -16.62
CA LEU A 628 -6.33 -21.38 -16.60
C LEU A 628 -5.81 -22.57 -17.39
N LYS A 629 -6.68 -23.49 -17.78
CA LYS A 629 -6.34 -24.63 -18.66
C LYS A 629 -6.20 -24.25 -20.13
N LYS A 630 -6.45 -22.97 -20.47
CA LYS A 630 -6.24 -22.48 -21.83
C LYS A 630 -4.76 -22.62 -22.23
N SER A 631 -4.55 -23.15 -23.40
CA SER A 631 -3.31 -23.57 -24.06
C SER A 631 -2.07 -22.71 -23.75
N PHE A 632 -0.89 -23.31 -23.73
CA PHE A 632 0.44 -22.68 -23.72
C PHE A 632 0.56 -21.52 -24.72
N PHE A 633 -0.04 -21.62 -25.91
CA PHE A 633 -0.07 -20.56 -26.91
C PHE A 633 -0.88 -19.33 -26.47
N SER A 634 -1.93 -19.50 -25.67
CA SER A 634 -2.68 -18.36 -25.11
C SER A 634 -1.86 -17.62 -24.04
N GLY A 635 -1.02 -18.31 -23.30
CA GLY A 635 -0.09 -17.70 -22.33
C GLY A 635 0.95 -16.80 -23.00
N ILE A 636 1.56 -17.27 -24.11
CA ILE A 636 2.53 -16.48 -24.90
C ILE A 636 1.84 -15.27 -25.55
N ALA A 637 0.68 -15.47 -26.15
CA ALA A 637 -0.08 -14.37 -26.74
C ALA A 637 -0.46 -13.31 -25.69
N ASN A 638 -0.86 -13.74 -24.49
CA ASN A 638 -1.16 -12.84 -23.39
C ASN A 638 0.10 -12.09 -22.89
N LEU A 639 1.25 -12.75 -22.80
CA LEU A 639 2.52 -12.09 -22.46
C LEU A 639 2.88 -11.00 -23.47
N ILE A 640 2.78 -11.29 -24.76
CA ILE A 640 3.03 -10.33 -25.84
C ILE A 640 2.06 -9.14 -25.73
N LYS A 641 0.77 -9.41 -25.58
CA LYS A 641 -0.24 -8.36 -25.40
C LYS A 641 0.00 -7.51 -24.14
N ALA A 642 0.38 -8.13 -23.02
CA ALA A 642 0.72 -7.43 -21.78
C ALA A 642 1.92 -6.51 -21.99
N ALA A 643 2.97 -6.99 -22.65
CA ALA A 643 4.15 -6.19 -22.99
C ALA A 643 3.82 -5.01 -23.92
N ILE A 644 2.95 -5.20 -24.91
CA ILE A 644 2.51 -4.15 -25.84
C ILE A 644 1.56 -3.16 -25.16
N SER A 645 0.71 -3.61 -24.26
CA SER A 645 -0.26 -2.75 -23.55
C SER A 645 0.38 -1.82 -22.55
N TYR A 646 1.62 -2.07 -22.12
CA TYR A 646 2.35 -1.35 -21.05
C TYR A 646 1.64 -1.31 -19.69
N ARG A 647 0.47 -1.91 -19.52
CA ARG A 647 -0.32 -1.86 -18.25
C ARG A 647 0.46 -2.40 -17.08
N THR A 648 1.11 -3.55 -17.25
CA THR A 648 1.88 -4.19 -16.18
C THR A 648 3.18 -3.44 -15.81
N MET A 649 3.62 -2.52 -16.67
CA MET A 649 4.83 -1.72 -16.49
C MET A 649 4.54 -0.28 -16.08
N LEU A 650 3.30 0.20 -16.31
CA LEU A 650 2.89 1.57 -16.03
C LEU A 650 1.72 1.59 -15.05
N PRO A 651 1.99 1.65 -13.74
CA PRO A 651 0.98 1.66 -12.69
C PRO A 651 -0.12 2.71 -12.86
N ARG A 652 0.24 3.94 -13.28
CA ARG A 652 -0.72 5.01 -13.55
C ARG A 652 -1.74 4.62 -14.62
N ARG A 653 -1.29 4.00 -15.71
CA ARG A 653 -2.21 3.59 -16.78
C ARG A 653 -3.28 2.65 -16.26
N THR A 654 -2.89 1.67 -15.44
CA THR A 654 -3.84 0.74 -14.83
C THR A 654 -4.77 1.44 -13.85
N GLN A 655 -4.25 2.33 -13.01
CA GLN A 655 -5.06 3.14 -12.11
C GLN A 655 -6.13 3.92 -12.88
N ASP A 656 -5.72 4.66 -13.91
CA ASP A 656 -6.61 5.49 -14.72
C ASP A 656 -7.66 4.64 -15.47
N GLU A 657 -7.25 3.48 -16.02
CA GLU A 657 -8.16 2.59 -16.75
C GLU A 657 -9.20 1.93 -15.83
N ILE A 658 -8.80 1.42 -14.66
CA ILE A 658 -9.72 0.85 -13.67
C ILE A 658 -10.68 1.93 -13.15
N ALA A 659 -10.16 3.11 -12.78
CA ALA A 659 -10.98 4.22 -12.30
C ALA A 659 -12.03 4.63 -13.35
N LYS A 660 -11.67 4.71 -14.63
CA LYS A 660 -12.61 5.00 -15.72
C LYS A 660 -13.67 3.92 -15.89
N VAL A 661 -13.32 2.65 -15.72
CA VAL A 661 -14.30 1.55 -15.77
C VAL A 661 -15.29 1.70 -14.62
N LEU A 662 -14.79 1.88 -13.38
CA LEU A 662 -15.65 2.03 -12.20
C LEU A 662 -16.58 3.24 -12.32
N LEU A 663 -16.05 4.38 -12.77
CA LEU A 663 -16.86 5.60 -13.00
C LEU A 663 -17.97 5.37 -14.04
N LYS A 664 -17.69 4.66 -15.13
CA LYS A 664 -18.70 4.29 -16.15
C LYS A 664 -19.76 3.34 -15.63
N GLN A 665 -19.44 2.57 -14.60
CA GLN A 665 -20.38 1.71 -13.89
C GLN A 665 -21.15 2.44 -12.77
N GLY A 666 -21.02 3.76 -12.67
CA GLY A 666 -21.76 4.58 -11.73
C GLY A 666 -21.07 4.83 -10.38
N ALA A 667 -19.79 4.48 -10.26
CA ALA A 667 -19.03 4.76 -9.04
C ALA A 667 -18.85 6.27 -8.78
N PHE A 668 -18.91 6.66 -7.52
CA PHE A 668 -18.37 7.93 -7.06
C PHE A 668 -16.89 7.76 -6.78
N LEU A 669 -16.05 8.68 -7.28
CA LEU A 669 -14.61 8.64 -7.07
C LEU A 669 -14.16 9.83 -6.23
N TRP A 670 -13.48 9.55 -5.13
CA TRP A 670 -12.82 10.56 -4.31
C TRP A 670 -11.32 10.47 -4.54
N ILE A 671 -10.74 11.50 -5.13
CA ILE A 671 -9.32 11.55 -5.47
C ILE A 671 -8.59 12.36 -4.42
N ILE A 672 -7.54 11.79 -3.85
CA ILE A 672 -6.61 12.44 -2.93
C ILE A 672 -5.24 12.51 -3.62
N ARG A 673 -4.81 13.71 -3.95
CA ARG A 673 -3.48 13.99 -4.47
C ARG A 673 -2.64 14.55 -3.34
N THR A 674 -1.56 13.83 -3.01
CA THR A 674 -0.60 14.25 -2.00
C THR A 674 0.75 14.41 -2.67
N ASN A 675 1.42 15.52 -2.44
CA ASN A 675 2.62 15.84 -3.16
C ASN A 675 3.70 16.40 -2.24
N GLN A 676 4.57 15.52 -1.73
CA GLN A 676 5.72 15.87 -0.89
C GLN A 676 5.35 16.77 0.30
N VAL A 677 4.41 16.32 1.09
CA VAL A 677 4.01 16.99 2.34
C VAL A 677 4.88 16.48 3.51
N GLY A 678 4.93 17.22 4.60
CA GLY A 678 5.69 16.84 5.79
C GLY A 678 7.10 17.42 5.84
N GLY A 679 7.26 18.66 5.37
CA GLY A 679 8.49 19.42 5.31
C GLY A 679 8.94 19.69 3.88
N PHE A 680 9.83 20.64 3.72
CA PHE A 680 10.33 21.08 2.42
C PHE A 680 11.76 20.60 2.18
N ASP A 681 11.99 19.79 1.14
CA ASP A 681 13.32 19.45 0.65
C ASP A 681 13.51 20.06 -0.77
N PRO A 682 14.41 21.07 -0.91
CA PRO A 682 14.64 21.72 -2.21
C PRO A 682 15.30 20.80 -3.25
N ASN A 683 15.90 19.69 -2.82
CA ASN A 683 16.56 18.74 -3.71
C ASN A 683 15.59 17.75 -4.36
N ILE A 684 14.34 17.71 -3.92
CA ILE A 684 13.31 16.82 -4.45
C ILE A 684 12.43 17.57 -5.44
N GLU A 685 12.28 16.99 -6.63
CA GLU A 685 11.31 17.41 -7.64
C GLU A 685 10.33 16.28 -7.89
N PRO A 686 9.04 16.45 -7.59
CA PRO A 686 8.06 15.40 -7.78
C PRO A 686 7.78 15.14 -9.26
N ILE A 687 7.81 13.89 -9.68
CA ILE A 687 7.55 13.48 -11.04
C ILE A 687 6.31 12.58 -11.08
N ALA A 688 5.31 12.99 -11.87
CA ALA A 688 4.14 12.17 -12.13
C ALA A 688 4.56 10.82 -12.74
N PRO A 689 3.90 9.71 -12.38
CA PRO A 689 4.17 8.44 -13.06
C PRO A 689 3.73 8.54 -14.52
N THR A 690 4.47 7.87 -15.41
CA THR A 690 4.20 7.91 -16.85
C THR A 690 2.84 7.26 -17.14
N GLY A 691 2.00 7.98 -17.89
CA GLY A 691 0.75 7.49 -18.45
C GLY A 691 0.78 7.70 -19.97
N PHE A 692 0.54 6.66 -20.78
CA PHE A 692 0.39 6.75 -22.23
C PHE A 692 -1.06 6.46 -22.63
#